data_4055b0b74b8536035f26cd3d910674fa
#
_entry.id   4055b0b74b8536035f26cd3d910674fa
#
_cell.length_a   1.000
_cell.length_b   1.000
_cell.length_c   1.000
_cell.angle_alpha   90.00
_cell.angle_beta   90.00
_cell.angle_gamma   90.00
#
_symmetry.space_group_name_H-M   'P 1'
#
loop_
_entity.id
_entity.type
_entity.pdbx_description
1 polymer ?
#
loop_
_entity_poly.entity_id
_entity_poly.type
_entity_poly.pdbx_seq_one_letter_code
_entity_poly.pdbx_strand_id
1 'polypeptide(L)'
;MKNASFKRLMQGICIVSLSFFPVNSMSQQLPYKNPNLSSQERAKDLISRLTLAEKAALMCDQSDAIPRLGIKKFNWWSEALHGYANNDSVTVFPEPIGMAASFNDALLFKIYDAASDEGRAKYNQWLKRGNENKRFLSLSVWTPNVNIFRDPRWGRGQETYGEDPYPTSRMGVQVVKGLQGPSDAKYRKLLACAKHYAVHSGPEWSRHELNLNNVSPRELNETYLPAFKALVQEADVRQVMCAYQRLDDEPCCGNTRLLQRILRDEWGFKYLVVSDCGAVTDFFTTHKVSSDAVHAASKAVLAGTDVECVWENYPFKDLPAAVEKGLLKEEDINKSLMRVLIGRFDLGDFDDDAIVPWAQIPASVLNNEKHRQLALEMARQTMTLLQNKKNVLPLSKSTKQIAVIGPNANDKPMLWGNYNGTPIHTISILDGIKTKIADKKIYYDKGCDLVEDKVTQSYFNQLSFNNKNGFKATYWNTPNRSGNVVTAVQITNPIKMTTAGQHEFASGVKLQGFSALFEAEFTPKVSEDLVFKGGATGYFELTVNGKTLQTYSNWRTLSSRIPFKVEAGQKYKIEIKYAQQNDWQANIEFGFGKEVDVDYTKLIEKLKGIETVVFVGGLSGSLEGEEMPVNYPGFKGGDRTNIDLPSVQRNCLKALKEAGKKVIFVNCSGSAIALTPETESCDAILQAWYPGESGGQAVADVLFGDYNPGGKLPITFYRSSDQLKDFEDYSMKGRTYRYMTDALFPFGFGLSYTRFQIGKATMDKSQIKPDETIKAGK
;
A
#
# COMPACT_ATOMS: atom_id res chain seq x y z
N MET A 1 100.75 -37.42 3.99
CA MET A 1 101.98 -36.84 3.42
C MET A 1 101.73 -35.46 2.87
N LYS A 2 102.51 -34.48 3.41
CA LYS A 2 102.87 -33.14 2.86
C LYS A 2 101.70 -32.16 2.61
N ASN A 3 101.50 -31.20 3.53
CA ASN A 3 102.10 -29.84 3.60
C ASN A 3 101.97 -29.02 2.34
N ALA A 4 101.25 -27.88 2.42
CA ALA A 4 101.94 -26.61 2.65
C ALA A 4 100.94 -25.42 2.69
N SER A 5 101.22 -24.54 3.65
CA SER A 5 100.71 -23.17 3.89
C SER A 5 100.90 -22.25 2.68
N PHE A 6 100.08 -21.19 2.54
CA PHE A 6 100.54 -19.80 2.42
C PHE A 6 99.50 -18.74 2.64
N LYS A 7 99.76 -17.97 3.63
CA LYS A 7 99.56 -16.48 3.91
C LYS A 7 98.48 -15.67 3.27
N ARG A 8 97.74 -15.06 4.17
CA ARG A 8 97.13 -13.69 4.35
C ARG A 8 97.30 -12.70 3.17
N LEU A 9 96.17 -12.10 2.79
CA LEU A 9 96.06 -10.64 2.54
C LEU A 9 94.71 -10.15 2.99
N MET A 10 94.68 -9.17 3.97
CA MET A 10 93.54 -8.44 4.39
C MET A 10 93.20 -7.39 3.33
N GLN A 11 91.93 -7.36 2.87
CA GLN A 11 91.31 -6.13 2.35
C GLN A 11 89.91 -6.00 2.97
N GLY A 12 89.75 -4.88 3.66
CA GLY A 12 88.50 -4.54 4.32
C GLY A 12 87.40 -4.24 3.31
N ILE A 13 86.27 -4.89 3.47
CA ILE A 13 85.02 -4.57 2.79
C ILE A 13 84.09 -3.91 3.86
N CYS A 14 83.83 -2.59 3.71
CA CYS A 14 82.78 -1.87 4.40
C CYS A 14 81.41 -2.45 3.97
N ILE A 15 80.78 -3.23 4.85
CA ILE A 15 79.36 -3.59 4.70
C ILE A 15 78.51 -2.40 5.12
N VAL A 16 78.02 -1.68 4.10
CA VAL A 16 76.89 -0.71 4.33
C VAL A 16 75.64 -1.55 4.49
N SER A 17 75.20 -1.73 5.73
CA SER A 17 73.90 -2.29 6.07
C SER A 17 72.80 -1.29 5.64
N LEU A 18 72.22 -1.47 4.46
CA LEU A 18 70.95 -0.85 4.05
C LEU A 18 69.82 -1.46 4.93
N SER A 19 69.43 -0.74 5.97
CA SER A 19 68.22 -1.01 6.70
C SER A 19 67.02 -0.78 5.79
N PHE A 20 66.44 -1.83 5.21
CA PHE A 20 65.13 -1.78 4.60
C PHE A 20 64.11 -1.57 5.71
N PHE A 21 63.72 -0.35 5.95
CA PHE A 21 62.45 -0.08 6.63
C PHE A 21 61.36 -0.51 5.69
N PRO A 22 60.44 -1.43 6.08
CA PRO A 22 59.23 -1.65 5.33
C PRO A 22 58.45 -0.34 5.39
N VAL A 23 58.36 0.39 4.29
CA VAL A 23 57.36 1.42 4.10
C VAL A 23 56.04 0.67 4.07
N ASN A 24 55.41 0.53 5.22
CA ASN A 24 53.98 0.22 5.27
C ASN A 24 53.30 1.36 4.52
N SER A 25 53.04 1.17 3.22
CA SER A 25 52.08 1.97 2.51
C SER A 25 50.75 1.66 3.16
N MET A 26 50.40 2.38 4.22
CA MET A 26 49.01 2.48 4.63
C MET A 26 48.27 2.95 3.39
N SER A 27 47.59 2.03 2.72
CA SER A 27 46.61 2.36 1.71
C SER A 27 45.66 3.37 2.36
N GLN A 28 45.83 4.63 1.99
CA GLN A 28 45.01 5.70 2.55
C GLN A 28 43.54 5.40 2.22
N GLN A 29 42.79 5.01 3.23
CA GLN A 29 41.39 4.64 3.04
C GLN A 29 40.68 5.82 2.37
N LEU A 30 40.02 5.55 1.24
CA LEU A 30 39.30 6.56 0.48
C LEU A 30 38.30 7.28 1.41
N PRO A 31 38.23 8.61 1.44
CA PRO A 31 37.36 9.37 2.37
C PRO A 31 35.91 8.89 2.37
N TYR A 32 35.31 8.59 1.20
CA TYR A 32 33.93 8.10 1.16
C TYR A 32 33.72 6.74 1.83
N LYS A 33 34.77 5.95 2.02
CA LYS A 33 34.74 4.65 2.73
C LYS A 33 35.03 4.77 4.23
N ASN A 34 35.35 5.96 4.72
CA ASN A 34 35.65 6.18 6.13
C ASN A 34 34.36 6.49 6.91
N PRO A 35 33.87 5.56 7.75
CA PRO A 35 32.61 5.76 8.48
C PRO A 35 32.72 6.85 9.56
N ASN A 36 33.89 7.32 9.91
CA ASN A 36 34.06 8.39 10.89
C ASN A 36 33.87 9.80 10.33
N LEU A 37 33.82 9.95 9.00
CA LEU A 37 33.49 11.20 8.33
C LEU A 37 31.96 11.37 8.25
N SER A 38 31.53 12.62 8.16
CA SER A 38 30.12 12.95 7.95
C SER A 38 29.62 12.45 6.58
N SER A 39 28.32 12.17 6.46
CA SER A 39 27.71 11.80 5.18
C SER A 39 27.97 12.83 4.08
N GLN A 40 28.05 14.12 4.44
CA GLN A 40 28.36 15.20 3.50
C GLN A 40 29.82 15.15 2.99
N GLU A 41 30.80 14.95 3.88
CA GLU A 41 32.21 14.82 3.47
C GLU A 41 32.43 13.62 2.59
N ARG A 42 31.80 12.48 2.94
CA ARG A 42 31.84 11.24 2.18
C ARG A 42 31.21 11.42 0.80
N ALA A 43 30.04 12.02 0.73
CA ALA A 43 29.34 12.31 -0.53
C ALA A 43 30.14 13.24 -1.44
N LYS A 44 30.76 14.28 -0.88
CA LYS A 44 31.61 15.21 -1.63
C LYS A 44 32.82 14.50 -2.27
N ASP A 45 33.51 13.66 -1.52
CA ASP A 45 34.63 12.86 -2.04
C ASP A 45 34.16 11.89 -3.13
N LEU A 46 33.03 11.19 -2.92
CA LEU A 46 32.52 10.24 -3.89
C LEU A 46 32.10 10.93 -5.19
N ILE A 47 31.41 12.06 -5.14
CA ILE A 47 30.99 12.84 -6.32
C ILE A 47 32.20 13.21 -7.20
N SER A 48 33.34 13.58 -6.58
CA SER A 48 34.55 13.96 -7.31
C SER A 48 35.19 12.79 -8.11
N ARG A 49 34.78 11.55 -7.82
CA ARG A 49 35.29 10.33 -8.44
C ARG A 49 34.38 9.76 -9.52
N LEU A 50 33.15 10.26 -9.62
CA LEU A 50 32.14 9.79 -10.55
C LEU A 50 32.23 10.49 -11.90
N THR A 51 32.06 9.74 -12.99
CA THR A 51 31.80 10.32 -14.31
C THR A 51 30.38 10.89 -14.36
N LEU A 52 30.11 11.78 -15.30
CA LEU A 52 28.79 12.40 -15.47
C LEU A 52 27.68 11.37 -15.71
N ALA A 53 27.97 10.32 -16.50
CA ALA A 53 27.02 9.23 -16.74
C ALA A 53 26.73 8.41 -15.48
N GLU A 54 27.76 8.14 -14.64
CA GLU A 54 27.57 7.47 -13.36
C GLU A 54 26.77 8.30 -12.37
N LYS A 55 26.96 9.64 -12.35
CA LYS A 55 26.16 10.57 -11.56
C LYS A 55 24.69 10.48 -11.93
N ALA A 56 24.37 10.53 -13.23
CA ALA A 56 23.03 10.40 -13.75
C ALA A 56 22.38 9.06 -13.37
N ALA A 57 23.11 7.95 -13.51
CA ALA A 57 22.63 6.61 -13.17
C ALA A 57 22.31 6.44 -11.67
N LEU A 58 23.04 7.13 -10.78
CA LEU A 58 22.75 7.11 -9.34
C LEU A 58 21.52 7.93 -8.94
N MET A 59 20.99 8.78 -9.81
CA MET A 59 19.81 9.60 -9.60
C MET A 59 18.50 8.93 -10.09
N CYS A 60 18.57 7.67 -10.51
CA CYS A 60 17.40 6.84 -10.86
C CYS A 60 16.93 6.03 -9.65
N ASP A 61 15.63 5.74 -9.53
CA ASP A 61 15.08 4.93 -8.44
C ASP A 61 15.69 3.52 -8.38
N GLN A 62 16.08 2.95 -9.51
CA GLN A 62 16.95 1.78 -9.62
C GLN A 62 18.36 2.24 -9.99
N SER A 63 19.11 2.67 -8.98
CA SER A 63 20.49 3.12 -9.15
C SER A 63 21.40 1.97 -9.54
N ASP A 64 22.15 2.11 -10.65
CA ASP A 64 23.07 1.10 -11.14
C ASP A 64 24.27 0.91 -10.19
N ALA A 65 24.88 -0.27 -10.21
CA ALA A 65 26.13 -0.52 -9.51
C ALA A 65 27.30 0.17 -10.22
N ILE A 66 28.31 0.61 -9.45
CA ILE A 66 29.58 1.14 -9.98
C ILE A 66 30.73 0.33 -9.40
N PRO A 67 31.05 -0.84 -10.00
CA PRO A 67 31.98 -1.82 -9.44
C PRO A 67 33.40 -1.26 -9.18
N ARG A 68 33.89 -0.34 -10.04
CA ARG A 68 35.22 0.28 -9.88
C ARG A 68 35.39 1.08 -8.59
N LEU A 69 34.26 1.53 -8.00
CA LEU A 69 34.20 2.25 -6.72
C LEU A 69 33.62 1.39 -5.61
N GLY A 70 33.24 0.14 -5.90
CA GLY A 70 32.60 -0.74 -4.93
C GLY A 70 31.18 -0.31 -4.54
N ILE A 71 30.51 0.45 -5.39
CA ILE A 71 29.13 0.88 -5.17
C ILE A 71 28.20 -0.22 -5.63
N LYS A 72 27.35 -0.70 -4.73
CA LYS A 72 26.33 -1.70 -5.00
C LYS A 72 25.12 -1.06 -5.70
N LYS A 73 24.36 -1.86 -6.46
CA LYS A 73 23.04 -1.50 -6.94
C LYS A 73 22.17 -1.07 -5.76
N PHE A 74 21.38 -0.01 -5.91
CA PHE A 74 20.47 0.46 -4.90
C PHE A 74 19.09 0.68 -5.51
N ASN A 75 18.04 0.45 -4.74
CA ASN A 75 16.68 0.73 -5.12
C ASN A 75 16.02 1.66 -4.09
N TRP A 76 15.29 2.66 -4.57
CA TRP A 76 14.66 3.67 -3.75
C TRP A 76 13.21 3.36 -3.40
N TRP A 77 12.61 2.32 -3.99
CA TRP A 77 11.17 2.07 -3.84
C TRP A 77 10.86 0.86 -2.96
N SER A 78 10.30 1.11 -1.80
CA SER A 78 9.48 0.22 -0.99
C SER A 78 8.33 1.01 -0.39
N GLU A 79 7.36 0.30 0.20
CA GLU A 79 6.19 0.88 0.82
C GLU A 79 6.01 0.35 2.24
N ALA A 80 5.49 1.20 3.13
CA ALA A 80 5.21 0.82 4.52
C ALA A 80 3.98 1.56 5.06
N LEU A 81 2.92 1.73 4.24
CA LEU A 81 1.74 2.51 4.62
C LEU A 81 1.04 1.97 5.87
N HIS A 82 0.99 0.64 6.05
CA HIS A 82 0.45 0.02 7.26
C HIS A 82 1.08 -1.36 7.54
N GLY A 83 2.40 -1.41 7.49
CA GLY A 83 3.28 -2.58 7.53
C GLY A 83 4.17 -2.61 6.31
N TYR A 84 5.24 -3.39 6.30
CA TYR A 84 6.18 -3.44 5.19
C TYR A 84 5.56 -4.16 4.00
N ALA A 85 5.11 -3.39 3.00
CA ALA A 85 4.26 -3.86 1.91
C ALA A 85 5.00 -4.73 0.89
N ASN A 86 4.22 -5.43 0.06
CA ASN A 86 4.69 -6.27 -1.05
C ASN A 86 5.70 -7.37 -0.64
N ASN A 87 5.68 -7.74 0.63
CA ASN A 87 6.50 -8.80 1.20
C ASN A 87 5.63 -9.79 1.97
N ASP A 88 6.09 -11.02 2.05
CA ASP A 88 5.46 -12.09 2.79
C ASP A 88 5.88 -12.10 4.27
N SER A 89 5.13 -12.79 5.09
CA SER A 89 5.44 -13.01 6.52
C SER A 89 5.70 -11.72 7.31
N VAL A 90 5.00 -10.66 6.98
CA VAL A 90 5.06 -9.35 7.65
C VAL A 90 3.72 -9.04 8.31
N THR A 91 3.72 -8.14 9.30
CA THR A 91 2.49 -7.73 9.96
C THR A 91 1.71 -6.74 9.10
N VAL A 92 0.40 -6.98 8.96
CA VAL A 92 -0.52 -6.07 8.28
C VAL A 92 -1.41 -5.38 9.33
N PHE A 93 -1.10 -4.12 9.59
CA PHE A 93 -1.87 -3.25 10.48
C PHE A 93 -3.14 -2.73 9.77
N PRO A 94 -4.08 -2.10 10.48
CA PRO A 94 -5.18 -1.39 9.82
C PRO A 94 -4.69 -0.34 8.83
N GLU A 95 -5.46 -0.08 7.79
CA GLU A 95 -5.17 1.02 6.85
C GLU A 95 -5.04 2.37 7.57
N PRO A 96 -4.23 3.33 7.04
CA PRO A 96 -4.01 4.63 7.66
C PRO A 96 -5.27 5.37 8.04
N ILE A 97 -6.30 5.38 7.19
CA ILE A 97 -7.60 6.01 7.52
C ILE A 97 -8.27 5.36 8.73
N GLY A 98 -8.17 4.04 8.86
CA GLY A 98 -8.63 3.31 10.04
C GLY A 98 -7.79 3.68 11.26
N MET A 99 -6.45 3.66 11.15
CA MET A 99 -5.55 4.07 12.25
C MET A 99 -5.84 5.51 12.70
N ALA A 100 -6.17 6.41 11.76
CA ALA A 100 -6.56 7.78 12.07
C ALA A 100 -7.82 7.86 12.93
N ALA A 101 -8.78 6.93 12.77
CA ALA A 101 -9.98 6.86 13.59
C ALA A 101 -9.70 6.58 15.08
N SER A 102 -8.51 6.09 15.43
CA SER A 102 -8.10 5.92 16.83
C SER A 102 -7.75 7.24 17.51
N PHE A 103 -7.35 8.28 16.78
CA PHE A 103 -6.76 9.52 17.28
C PHE A 103 -5.59 9.29 18.26
N ASN A 104 -4.87 8.15 18.11
CA ASN A 104 -3.78 7.72 18.99
C ASN A 104 -2.43 7.73 18.25
N ASP A 105 -1.82 8.89 18.17
CA ASP A 105 -0.54 9.11 17.50
C ASP A 105 0.62 8.37 18.20
N ALA A 106 0.56 8.20 19.52
CA ALA A 106 1.56 7.45 20.27
C ALA A 106 1.57 5.95 19.92
N LEU A 107 0.40 5.36 19.62
CA LEU A 107 0.33 3.97 19.13
C LEU A 107 0.82 3.86 17.70
N LEU A 108 0.56 4.88 16.86
CA LEU A 108 1.13 4.93 15.51
C LEU A 108 2.65 4.85 15.53
N PHE A 109 3.32 5.61 16.40
CA PHE A 109 4.78 5.52 16.56
C PHE A 109 5.24 4.07 16.76
N LYS A 110 4.61 3.33 17.69
CA LYS A 110 4.95 1.93 17.96
C LYS A 110 4.74 1.00 16.77
N ILE A 111 3.68 1.24 16.00
CA ILE A 111 3.35 0.47 14.79
C ILE A 111 4.42 0.68 13.72
N TYR A 112 4.80 1.92 13.46
CA TYR A 112 5.79 2.20 12.42
C TYR A 112 7.23 1.88 12.85
N ASP A 113 7.52 1.88 14.16
CA ASP A 113 8.75 1.30 14.71
C ASP A 113 8.82 -0.20 14.44
N ALA A 114 7.71 -0.94 14.70
CA ALA A 114 7.61 -2.36 14.38
C ALA A 114 7.70 -2.64 12.87
N ALA A 115 7.00 -1.85 12.03
CA ALA A 115 7.07 -1.98 10.58
C ALA A 115 8.49 -1.74 10.03
N SER A 116 9.24 -0.79 10.62
CA SER A 116 10.63 -0.54 10.25
C SER A 116 11.59 -1.66 10.68
N ASP A 117 11.32 -2.33 11.82
CA ASP A 117 12.06 -3.53 12.22
C ASP A 117 11.84 -4.66 11.21
N GLU A 118 10.59 -4.88 10.78
CA GLU A 118 10.29 -5.90 9.77
C GLU A 118 10.90 -5.56 8.41
N GLY A 119 10.87 -4.29 7.99
CA GLY A 119 11.52 -3.83 6.78
C GLY A 119 13.03 -4.10 6.78
N ARG A 120 13.71 -3.77 7.88
CA ARG A 120 15.14 -4.10 8.06
C ARG A 120 15.38 -5.61 8.06
N ALA A 121 14.59 -6.38 8.78
CA ALA A 121 14.74 -7.83 8.85
C ALA A 121 14.60 -8.49 7.47
N LYS A 122 13.60 -8.07 6.67
CA LYS A 122 13.42 -8.54 5.28
C LYS A 122 14.60 -8.19 4.39
N TYR A 123 15.04 -6.94 4.41
CA TYR A 123 16.19 -6.47 3.66
C TYR A 123 17.46 -7.22 4.03
N ASN A 124 17.76 -7.34 5.33
CA ASN A 124 18.94 -8.04 5.83
C ASN A 124 18.94 -9.53 5.42
N GLN A 125 17.78 -10.20 5.54
CA GLN A 125 17.62 -11.60 5.17
C GLN A 125 17.83 -11.81 3.66
N TRP A 126 17.35 -10.88 2.82
CA TRP A 126 17.47 -10.93 1.38
C TRP A 126 18.94 -10.80 0.95
N LEU A 127 19.65 -9.80 1.48
CA LEU A 127 21.07 -9.60 1.17
C LEU A 127 21.96 -10.75 1.66
N LYS A 128 21.72 -11.29 2.87
CA LYS A 128 22.47 -12.45 3.41
C LYS A 128 22.34 -13.71 2.54
N ARG A 129 21.32 -13.81 1.71
CA ARG A 129 21.16 -14.88 0.72
C ARG A 129 21.91 -14.62 -0.59
N GLY A 130 22.70 -13.55 -0.67
CA GLY A 130 23.47 -13.17 -1.86
C GLY A 130 22.63 -12.52 -2.96
N ASN A 131 21.44 -12.03 -2.65
CA ASN A 131 20.59 -11.38 -3.63
C ASN A 131 20.92 -9.89 -3.76
N GLU A 132 20.61 -9.32 -4.92
CA GLU A 132 20.75 -7.88 -5.16
C GLU A 132 19.55 -7.10 -4.62
N ASN A 133 19.74 -5.80 -4.39
CA ASN A 133 18.70 -4.87 -4.05
C ASN A 133 17.69 -4.73 -5.21
N LYS A 134 16.39 -4.73 -4.92
CA LYS A 134 15.31 -4.65 -5.92
C LYS A 134 14.14 -3.80 -5.43
N ARG A 135 13.24 -3.39 -6.34
CA ARG A 135 11.97 -2.72 -5.99
C ARG A 135 11.17 -3.52 -4.97
N PHE A 136 10.51 -2.83 -4.07
CA PHE A 136 9.71 -3.34 -2.96
C PHE A 136 10.49 -4.10 -1.88
N LEU A 137 11.82 -4.07 -1.95
CA LEU A 137 12.70 -4.60 -0.94
C LEU A 137 13.87 -3.65 -0.75
N SER A 138 13.60 -2.50 -0.18
CA SER A 138 14.51 -1.38 0.01
C SER A 138 14.42 -0.82 1.42
N LEU A 139 15.42 -0.05 1.82
CA LEU A 139 15.44 0.72 3.07
C LEU A 139 14.86 2.13 2.90
N SER A 140 14.48 2.51 1.70
CA SER A 140 13.70 3.71 1.37
C SER A 140 12.24 3.31 1.21
N VAL A 141 11.35 3.91 1.99
CA VAL A 141 9.92 3.63 1.98
C VAL A 141 9.14 4.90 1.66
N TRP A 142 8.22 4.82 0.68
CA TRP A 142 7.45 5.97 0.23
C TRP A 142 6.18 6.14 1.06
N THR A 143 6.40 6.45 2.32
CA THR A 143 5.43 6.56 3.41
C THR A 143 5.87 7.66 4.38
N PRO A 144 4.92 8.51 4.89
CA PRO A 144 3.45 8.44 4.82
C PRO A 144 2.83 9.20 3.63
N ASN A 145 1.59 8.83 3.27
CA ASN A 145 0.72 9.65 2.45
C ASN A 145 -0.02 10.65 3.35
N VAL A 146 0.38 11.93 3.28
CA VAL A 146 -0.19 13.01 4.10
C VAL A 146 -1.06 13.99 3.29
N ASN A 147 -1.55 13.54 2.13
CA ASN A 147 -2.54 14.28 1.37
C ASN A 147 -3.86 14.34 2.15
N ILE A 148 -4.63 15.41 1.95
CA ILE A 148 -5.91 15.61 2.62
C ILE A 148 -7.01 14.87 1.89
N PHE A 149 -7.76 14.03 2.60
CA PHE A 149 -8.90 13.29 2.06
C PHE A 149 -10.11 14.22 1.86
N ARG A 150 -10.01 15.11 0.86
CA ARG A 150 -11.02 16.15 0.59
C ARG A 150 -12.32 15.64 -0.04
N ASP A 151 -12.25 14.51 -0.77
CA ASP A 151 -13.37 13.96 -1.53
C ASP A 151 -13.51 12.46 -1.29
N PRO A 152 -14.67 11.98 -0.79
CA PRO A 152 -14.86 10.58 -0.44
C PRO A 152 -14.84 9.62 -1.63
N ARG A 153 -14.82 10.12 -2.87
CA ARG A 153 -14.70 9.31 -4.07
C ARG A 153 -13.27 8.84 -4.33
N TRP A 154 -12.29 9.50 -3.75
CA TRP A 154 -10.88 9.17 -3.98
C TRP A 154 -10.49 7.80 -3.38
N GLY A 155 -10.17 6.83 -4.27
CA GLY A 155 -9.87 5.45 -3.86
C GLY A 155 -8.61 5.32 -3.03
N ARG A 156 -7.61 6.21 -3.20
CA ARG A 156 -6.41 6.27 -2.35
C ARG A 156 -6.62 7.02 -1.04
N GLY A 157 -7.82 7.55 -0.78
CA GLY A 157 -8.14 8.16 0.50
C GLY A 157 -7.88 7.25 1.70
N GLN A 158 -8.02 5.93 1.53
CA GLN A 158 -7.69 4.92 2.55
C GLN A 158 -6.23 5.00 3.03
N GLU A 159 -5.30 5.45 2.18
CA GLU A 159 -3.88 5.60 2.49
C GLU A 159 -3.57 6.80 3.40
N THR A 160 -4.55 7.67 3.67
CA THR A 160 -4.37 8.97 4.33
C THR A 160 -4.89 8.98 5.77
N TYR A 161 -4.60 10.06 6.48
CA TYR A 161 -5.01 10.23 7.88
C TYR A 161 -6.27 11.10 8.02
N GLY A 162 -7.01 11.31 6.93
CA GLY A 162 -8.31 11.97 6.94
C GLY A 162 -8.33 13.36 6.33
N GLU A 163 -9.36 14.12 6.66
CA GLU A 163 -9.69 15.40 6.03
C GLU A 163 -9.16 16.64 6.76
N ASP A 164 -8.60 16.46 7.97
CA ASP A 164 -8.10 17.56 8.79
C ASP A 164 -6.57 17.62 8.77
N PRO A 165 -5.97 18.77 8.43
CA PRO A 165 -4.52 18.91 8.33
C PRO A 165 -3.79 18.78 9.68
N TYR A 166 -4.43 19.06 10.83
CA TYR A 166 -3.77 18.98 12.14
C TYR A 166 -3.57 17.53 12.62
N PRO A 167 -4.61 16.67 12.72
CA PRO A 167 -4.40 15.25 13.00
C PRO A 167 -3.49 14.58 11.97
N THR A 168 -3.63 14.89 10.68
CA THR A 168 -2.73 14.37 9.63
C THR A 168 -1.28 14.74 9.92
N SER A 169 -1.00 15.99 10.36
CA SER A 169 0.34 16.42 10.75
C SER A 169 0.87 15.64 11.96
N ARG A 170 0.06 15.52 13.03
CA ARG A 170 0.50 14.85 14.26
C ARG A 170 0.79 13.36 14.00
N MET A 171 -0.10 12.68 13.30
CA MET A 171 0.07 11.28 12.94
C MET A 171 1.25 11.08 12.00
N GLY A 172 1.36 11.87 10.93
CA GLY A 172 2.48 11.81 10.00
C GLY A 172 3.84 12.01 10.65
N VAL A 173 3.95 12.91 11.64
CA VAL A 173 5.18 13.11 12.43
C VAL A 173 5.56 11.82 13.18
N GLN A 174 4.62 11.12 13.79
CA GLN A 174 4.91 9.88 14.51
C GLN A 174 5.27 8.73 13.56
N VAL A 175 4.63 8.68 12.39
CA VAL A 175 4.98 7.72 11.33
C VAL A 175 6.44 7.88 10.91
N VAL A 176 6.85 9.11 10.58
CA VAL A 176 8.24 9.39 10.18
C VAL A 176 9.22 9.00 11.28
N LYS A 177 8.95 9.39 12.54
CA LYS A 177 9.80 9.05 13.67
C LYS A 177 9.92 7.55 13.91
N GLY A 178 8.81 6.81 13.81
CA GLY A 178 8.81 5.34 13.93
C GLY A 178 9.61 4.67 12.82
N LEU A 179 9.43 5.11 11.57
CA LEU A 179 10.15 4.55 10.43
C LEU A 179 11.66 4.85 10.44
N GLN A 180 12.05 6.06 10.79
CA GLN A 180 13.45 6.50 10.70
C GLN A 180 14.29 6.14 11.93
N GLY A 181 13.64 5.78 13.06
CA GLY A 181 14.31 5.52 14.33
C GLY A 181 14.78 6.80 15.05
N PRO A 182 15.57 6.70 16.13
CA PRO A 182 16.00 7.83 16.95
C PRO A 182 16.69 8.93 16.14
N SER A 183 16.38 10.18 16.44
CA SER A 183 16.90 11.35 15.69
C SER A 183 18.39 11.58 15.87
N ASP A 184 18.95 11.13 16.98
CA ASP A 184 20.36 11.19 17.34
C ASP A 184 21.18 9.97 16.89
N ALA A 185 20.53 8.93 16.33
CA ALA A 185 21.23 7.79 15.79
C ALA A 185 22.06 8.15 14.57
N LYS A 186 23.29 7.63 14.50
CA LYS A 186 24.19 7.81 13.37
C LYS A 186 23.59 7.31 12.06
N TYR A 187 22.94 6.16 12.11
CA TYR A 187 22.28 5.53 10.95
C TYR A 187 20.77 5.55 11.12
N ARG A 188 20.04 5.82 10.04
CA ARG A 188 18.57 5.72 10.00
C ARG A 188 18.15 4.26 9.84
N LYS A 189 17.03 3.92 10.47
CA LYS A 189 16.43 2.59 10.33
C LYS A 189 15.90 2.40 8.91
N LEU A 190 15.03 3.28 8.46
CA LEU A 190 14.56 3.44 7.09
C LEU A 190 14.59 4.94 6.73
N LEU A 191 14.45 5.28 5.45
CA LEU A 191 14.16 6.65 5.03
C LEU A 191 12.66 6.76 4.73
N ALA A 192 11.94 7.54 5.51
CA ALA A 192 10.55 7.88 5.28
C ALA A 192 10.41 8.94 4.18
N CYS A 193 9.28 8.94 3.47
CA CYS A 193 8.99 9.85 2.37
C CYS A 193 7.60 10.47 2.52
N ALA A 194 7.51 11.78 2.67
CA ALA A 194 6.24 12.51 2.67
C ALA A 194 5.68 12.60 1.25
N LYS A 195 4.49 12.04 1.02
CA LYS A 195 3.88 12.03 -0.32
C LYS A 195 2.41 12.45 -0.30
N HIS A 196 1.89 12.96 -1.40
CA HIS A 196 2.51 13.40 -2.65
C HIS A 196 2.52 14.94 -2.65
N TYR A 197 3.68 15.56 -2.75
CA TYR A 197 3.87 17.01 -2.62
C TYR A 197 3.71 17.71 -3.98
N ALA A 198 2.68 18.55 -4.21
CA ALA A 198 1.66 18.91 -3.27
C ALA A 198 0.27 18.91 -3.95
N VAL A 199 -0.77 19.02 -3.11
CA VAL A 199 -2.17 19.17 -3.55
C VAL A 199 -2.66 17.98 -4.39
N HIS A 200 -2.40 16.76 -3.96
CA HIS A 200 -2.86 15.52 -4.60
C HIS A 200 -3.99 14.87 -3.80
N SER A 201 -5.18 14.67 -4.39
CA SER A 201 -6.34 14.04 -3.75
C SER A 201 -7.35 13.51 -4.76
N GLY A 202 -6.89 12.88 -5.83
CA GLY A 202 -7.70 12.35 -6.95
C GLY A 202 -8.26 13.43 -7.88
N PRO A 203 -8.99 13.06 -8.92
CA PRO A 203 -9.25 11.66 -9.29
C PRO A 203 -8.05 10.96 -9.94
N GLU A 204 -7.99 9.65 -9.78
CA GLU A 204 -6.91 8.81 -10.32
C GLU A 204 -6.89 8.78 -11.85
N TRP A 205 -8.06 8.79 -12.48
CA TRP A 205 -8.17 8.71 -13.94
C TRP A 205 -7.66 9.94 -14.72
N SER A 206 -7.41 11.07 -14.06
CA SER A 206 -6.88 12.29 -14.69
C SER A 206 -5.60 12.81 -14.04
N ARG A 207 -5.02 12.10 -13.09
CA ARG A 207 -3.90 12.58 -12.28
C ARG A 207 -2.67 13.00 -13.08
N HIS A 208 -2.43 12.38 -14.24
CA HIS A 208 -1.32 12.69 -15.15
C HIS A 208 -1.55 13.93 -16.01
N GLU A 209 -2.80 14.39 -16.16
CA GLU A 209 -3.17 15.51 -17.01
C GLU A 209 -3.64 16.74 -16.23
N LEU A 210 -4.08 16.52 -14.98
CA LEU A 210 -4.74 17.51 -14.13
C LEU A 210 -3.86 18.75 -13.92
N ASN A 211 -4.50 19.93 -14.08
CA ASN A 211 -3.87 21.22 -13.80
C ASN A 211 -4.72 22.01 -12.80
N LEU A 212 -4.18 22.27 -11.63
CA LEU A 212 -4.89 22.90 -10.51
C LEU A 212 -4.64 24.39 -10.49
N ASN A 213 -5.53 25.17 -11.14
CA ASN A 213 -5.46 26.64 -11.20
C ASN A 213 -6.48 27.31 -10.25
N ASN A 214 -7.23 26.53 -9.45
CA ASN A 214 -8.30 27.01 -8.57
C ASN A 214 -7.99 26.86 -7.07
N VAL A 215 -6.74 26.57 -6.71
CA VAL A 215 -6.32 26.46 -5.32
C VAL A 215 -5.86 27.82 -4.82
N SER A 216 -6.63 28.43 -3.93
CA SER A 216 -6.27 29.72 -3.35
C SER A 216 -5.03 29.62 -2.46
N PRO A 217 -4.26 30.73 -2.28
CA PRO A 217 -3.14 30.76 -1.33
C PRO A 217 -3.55 30.36 0.09
N ARG A 218 -4.77 30.69 0.50
CA ARG A 218 -5.31 30.30 1.80
C ARG A 218 -5.49 28.78 1.90
N GLU A 219 -6.14 28.17 0.93
CA GLU A 219 -6.36 26.71 0.90
C GLU A 219 -5.03 25.96 0.83
N LEU A 220 -4.09 26.46 0.02
CA LEU A 220 -2.77 25.88 -0.07
C LEU A 220 -2.07 25.85 1.30
N ASN A 221 -2.06 26.98 2.03
CA ASN A 221 -1.34 27.11 3.29
C ASN A 221 -2.09 26.60 4.52
N GLU A 222 -3.43 26.57 4.51
CA GLU A 222 -4.23 26.13 5.66
C GLU A 222 -4.69 24.67 5.55
N THR A 223 -4.67 24.07 4.35
CA THR A 223 -5.19 22.73 4.12
C THR A 223 -4.14 21.78 3.53
N TYR A 224 -3.54 22.11 2.41
CA TYR A 224 -2.73 21.15 1.65
C TYR A 224 -1.26 21.05 2.10
N LEU A 225 -0.66 22.11 2.58
CA LEU A 225 0.76 22.16 2.96
C LEU A 225 1.08 21.85 4.42
N PRO A 226 0.20 22.08 5.43
CA PRO A 226 0.60 22.01 6.85
C PRO A 226 1.20 20.67 7.27
N ALA A 227 0.67 19.54 6.77
CA ALA A 227 1.19 18.22 7.12
C ALA A 227 2.64 18.04 6.61
N PHE A 228 2.92 18.39 5.36
CA PHE A 228 4.28 18.35 4.81
C PHE A 228 5.25 19.23 5.62
N LYS A 229 4.83 20.44 5.95
CA LYS A 229 5.64 21.36 6.79
C LYS A 229 5.98 20.73 8.13
N ALA A 230 5.00 20.10 8.80
CA ALA A 230 5.22 19.45 10.09
C ALA A 230 6.21 18.27 9.96
N LEU A 231 6.11 17.45 8.92
CA LEU A 231 7.02 16.33 8.70
C LEU A 231 8.46 16.81 8.44
N VAL A 232 8.62 17.91 7.74
CA VAL A 232 9.94 18.52 7.49
C VAL A 232 10.52 19.09 8.78
N GLN A 233 9.76 19.90 9.51
CA GLN A 233 10.29 20.71 10.62
C GLN A 233 10.34 19.98 11.96
N GLU A 234 9.43 19.01 12.19
CA GLU A 234 9.28 18.35 13.49
C GLU A 234 9.74 16.88 13.50
N ALA A 235 9.79 16.24 12.32
CA ALA A 235 10.17 14.83 12.19
C ALA A 235 11.45 14.62 11.38
N ASP A 236 12.04 15.64 10.79
CA ASP A 236 13.26 15.56 9.97
C ASP A 236 13.14 14.48 8.87
N VAL A 237 11.99 14.50 8.15
CA VAL A 237 11.71 13.54 7.10
C VAL A 237 12.81 13.56 6.04
N ARG A 238 13.28 12.39 5.61
CA ARG A 238 14.47 12.25 4.74
C ARG A 238 14.15 12.32 3.26
N GLN A 239 12.87 12.16 2.89
CA GLN A 239 12.44 12.24 1.51
C GLN A 239 11.10 12.96 1.41
N VAL A 240 10.90 13.64 0.28
CA VAL A 240 9.61 14.18 -0.15
C VAL A 240 9.39 13.71 -1.58
N MET A 241 8.19 13.20 -1.88
CA MET A 241 7.82 12.82 -3.24
C MET A 241 6.96 13.90 -3.86
N CYS A 242 7.39 14.45 -5.01
CA CYS A 242 6.59 15.39 -5.77
C CYS A 242 5.50 14.68 -6.57
N ALA A 243 4.32 15.28 -6.64
CA ALA A 243 3.11 14.70 -7.23
C ALA A 243 3.09 14.76 -8.76
N TYR A 244 2.18 13.99 -9.38
CA TYR A 244 2.00 13.91 -10.83
C TYR A 244 1.54 15.21 -11.46
N GLN A 245 0.46 15.81 -10.92
CA GLN A 245 -0.26 16.91 -11.56
C GLN A 245 0.52 18.22 -11.61
N ARG A 246 -0.05 19.19 -12.33
CA ARG A 246 0.41 20.58 -12.35
C ARG A 246 -0.32 21.40 -11.28
N LEU A 247 0.37 22.39 -10.75
CA LEU A 247 -0.17 23.46 -9.91
C LEU A 247 0.20 24.79 -10.51
N ASP A 248 -0.78 25.62 -10.86
CA ASP A 248 -0.60 26.91 -11.54
C ASP A 248 0.25 26.74 -12.82
N ASP A 249 -0.14 25.79 -13.71
CA ASP A 249 0.50 25.41 -14.97
C ASP A 249 1.87 24.70 -14.87
N GLU A 250 2.49 24.66 -13.70
CA GLU A 250 3.79 24.04 -13.49
C GLU A 250 3.66 22.61 -12.92
N PRO A 251 4.32 21.59 -13.50
CA PRO A 251 4.37 20.25 -12.93
C PRO A 251 4.94 20.28 -11.52
N CYS A 252 4.34 19.58 -10.56
CA CYS A 252 4.83 19.61 -9.17
C CYS A 252 6.30 19.21 -9.06
N CYS A 253 6.77 18.25 -9.87
CA CYS A 253 8.18 17.84 -9.91
C CYS A 253 9.11 18.81 -10.67
N GLY A 254 8.57 19.82 -11.33
CA GLY A 254 9.30 20.90 -12.02
C GLY A 254 9.00 22.28 -11.46
N ASN A 255 8.29 22.38 -10.35
CA ASN A 255 7.80 23.62 -9.78
C ASN A 255 8.80 24.22 -8.78
N THR A 256 9.54 25.25 -9.22
CA THR A 256 10.54 25.93 -8.39
C THR A 256 9.92 26.60 -7.16
N ARG A 257 8.69 27.11 -7.23
CA ARG A 257 7.99 27.70 -6.08
C ARG A 257 7.76 26.64 -4.99
N LEU A 258 7.32 25.44 -5.37
CA LEU A 258 7.09 24.35 -4.42
C LEU A 258 8.42 23.82 -3.86
N LEU A 259 9.35 23.41 -4.75
CA LEU A 259 10.51 22.62 -4.37
C LEU A 259 11.68 23.46 -3.82
N GLN A 260 11.92 24.68 -4.35
CA GLN A 260 12.98 25.54 -3.84
C GLN A 260 12.44 26.50 -2.78
N ARG A 261 11.54 27.42 -3.16
CA ARG A 261 11.12 28.49 -2.27
C ARG A 261 10.43 27.96 -1.01
N ILE A 262 9.34 27.15 -1.16
CA ILE A 262 8.54 26.71 -0.01
C ILE A 262 9.28 25.60 0.75
N LEU A 263 9.63 24.50 0.06
CA LEU A 263 10.16 23.31 0.72
C LEU A 263 11.55 23.53 1.30
N ARG A 264 12.49 24.14 0.51
CA ARG A 264 13.89 24.30 0.92
C ARG A 264 14.16 25.60 1.65
N ASP A 265 13.78 26.74 1.07
CA ASP A 265 14.16 28.04 1.62
C ASP A 265 13.31 28.41 2.84
N GLU A 266 11.97 28.22 2.77
CA GLU A 266 11.07 28.61 3.87
C GLU A 266 11.02 27.54 4.98
N TRP A 267 11.00 26.24 4.64
CA TRP A 267 10.90 25.17 5.65
C TRP A 267 12.23 24.55 6.05
N GLY A 268 13.29 24.77 5.28
CA GLY A 268 14.64 24.28 5.58
C GLY A 268 14.89 22.82 5.24
N PHE A 269 14.14 22.24 4.28
CA PHE A 269 14.32 20.86 3.85
C PHE A 269 15.70 20.63 3.19
N LYS A 270 16.48 19.69 3.71
CA LYS A 270 17.88 19.48 3.33
C LYS A 270 18.12 18.21 2.51
N TYR A 271 17.13 17.32 2.43
CA TYR A 271 17.28 15.97 1.89
C TYR A 271 16.70 15.85 0.48
N LEU A 272 16.54 14.63 0.02
CA LEU A 272 16.20 14.36 -1.37
C LEU A 272 14.71 14.52 -1.66
N VAL A 273 14.42 14.96 -2.89
CA VAL A 273 13.10 14.91 -3.50
C VAL A 273 13.11 13.79 -4.54
N VAL A 274 12.16 12.86 -4.44
CA VAL A 274 11.93 11.82 -5.45
C VAL A 274 10.69 12.18 -6.27
N SER A 275 10.70 11.90 -7.58
CA SER A 275 9.49 12.02 -8.40
C SER A 275 8.54 10.86 -8.12
N ASP A 276 7.24 11.09 -8.24
CA ASP A 276 6.31 9.98 -8.45
C ASP A 276 6.61 9.29 -9.79
N CYS A 277 6.21 8.00 -9.93
CA CYS A 277 6.67 7.17 -11.03
C CYS A 277 6.10 7.60 -12.38
N GLY A 278 6.95 8.14 -13.27
CA GLY A 278 6.57 8.70 -14.55
C GLY A 278 6.26 10.20 -14.53
N ALA A 279 6.24 10.85 -13.36
CA ALA A 279 5.89 12.27 -13.25
C ALA A 279 6.81 13.22 -14.05
N VAL A 280 8.10 12.87 -14.24
CA VAL A 280 9.01 13.65 -15.10
C VAL A 280 8.73 13.36 -16.59
N THR A 281 8.38 12.12 -16.91
CA THR A 281 7.94 11.74 -18.28
C THR A 281 6.69 12.53 -18.70
N ASP A 282 5.78 12.79 -17.77
CA ASP A 282 4.57 13.59 -18.03
C ASP A 282 4.88 15.01 -18.52
N PHE A 283 6.03 15.59 -18.21
CA PHE A 283 6.38 16.95 -18.68
C PHE A 283 6.33 17.08 -20.20
N PHE A 284 6.68 16.02 -20.94
CA PHE A 284 6.68 16.05 -22.42
C PHE A 284 5.60 15.14 -23.03
N THR A 285 5.10 14.12 -22.30
CA THR A 285 4.08 13.21 -22.85
C THR A 285 2.66 13.73 -22.68
N THR A 286 2.32 14.26 -21.51
CA THR A 286 0.96 14.71 -21.15
C THR A 286 0.87 16.21 -20.90
N HIS A 287 1.73 16.78 -20.06
CA HIS A 287 1.71 18.21 -19.70
C HIS A 287 2.14 19.14 -20.82
N LYS A 288 2.99 18.68 -21.76
CA LYS A 288 3.53 19.45 -22.89
C LYS A 288 4.29 20.73 -22.49
N VAL A 289 4.93 20.70 -21.31
CA VAL A 289 5.75 21.83 -20.80
C VAL A 289 7.24 21.66 -21.10
N SER A 290 7.64 20.53 -21.65
CA SER A 290 8.99 20.22 -22.16
C SER A 290 8.88 19.60 -23.55
N SER A 291 9.90 19.82 -24.40
CA SER A 291 9.92 19.29 -25.77
C SER A 291 10.23 17.80 -25.84
N ASP A 292 11.06 17.31 -24.93
CA ASP A 292 11.59 15.95 -24.90
C ASP A 292 12.11 15.57 -23.51
N ALA A 293 12.62 14.34 -23.37
CA ALA A 293 13.17 13.81 -22.13
C ALA A 293 14.35 14.61 -21.58
N VAL A 294 15.24 15.11 -22.47
CA VAL A 294 16.42 15.90 -22.07
C VAL A 294 16.02 17.21 -21.39
N HIS A 295 15.03 17.93 -21.97
CA HIS A 295 14.51 19.17 -21.40
C HIS A 295 13.70 18.90 -20.13
N ALA A 296 12.95 17.79 -20.06
CA ALA A 296 12.22 17.38 -18.89
C ALA A 296 13.15 17.08 -17.71
N ALA A 297 14.20 16.29 -17.92
CA ALA A 297 15.21 15.99 -16.91
C ALA A 297 15.90 17.26 -16.40
N SER A 298 16.30 18.16 -17.30
CA SER A 298 16.90 19.43 -16.96
C SER A 298 15.98 20.30 -16.08
N LYS A 299 14.71 20.46 -16.49
CA LYS A 299 13.70 21.23 -15.73
C LYS A 299 13.49 20.64 -14.33
N ALA A 300 13.38 19.31 -14.20
CA ALA A 300 13.18 18.63 -12.93
C ALA A 300 14.35 18.84 -11.97
N VAL A 301 15.59 18.63 -12.43
CA VAL A 301 16.81 18.80 -11.61
C VAL A 301 16.97 20.26 -11.17
N LEU A 302 16.79 21.22 -12.08
CA LEU A 302 16.87 22.66 -11.77
C LEU A 302 15.79 23.10 -10.78
N ALA A 303 14.62 22.51 -10.82
CA ALA A 303 13.55 22.76 -9.85
C ALA A 303 13.82 22.12 -8.48
N GLY A 304 14.66 21.08 -8.39
CA GLY A 304 15.07 20.45 -7.14
C GLY A 304 14.62 19.01 -6.94
N THR A 305 14.17 18.31 -8.00
CA THR A 305 13.94 16.86 -8.01
C THR A 305 15.30 16.15 -8.12
N ASP A 306 15.56 15.19 -7.22
CA ASP A 306 16.87 14.57 -7.05
C ASP A 306 16.94 13.12 -7.50
N VAL A 307 15.82 12.38 -7.40
CA VAL A 307 15.68 11.00 -7.85
C VAL A 307 14.45 10.89 -8.75
N GLU A 308 14.64 10.27 -9.90
CA GLU A 308 13.54 9.97 -10.80
C GLU A 308 13.07 8.52 -10.63
N CYS A 309 11.75 8.34 -10.54
CA CYS A 309 11.10 7.04 -10.69
C CYS A 309 10.43 6.92 -12.05
N VAL A 310 10.71 5.83 -12.74
CA VAL A 310 9.99 5.41 -13.94
C VAL A 310 10.14 3.90 -14.14
N TRP A 311 9.23 3.28 -14.89
CA TRP A 311 9.33 1.85 -15.17
C TRP A 311 10.41 1.52 -16.19
N GLU A 312 10.52 2.35 -17.25
CA GLU A 312 11.47 2.19 -18.35
C GLU A 312 11.85 3.56 -18.92
N ASN A 313 12.98 3.66 -19.62
CA ASN A 313 13.41 4.86 -20.35
C ASN A 313 13.54 6.10 -19.45
N TYR A 314 14.46 6.06 -18.49
CA TYR A 314 14.74 7.13 -17.53
C TYR A 314 15.19 8.43 -18.20
N PRO A 315 14.40 9.54 -18.20
CA PRO A 315 14.87 10.88 -18.59
C PRO A 315 16.15 11.32 -17.89
N PHE A 316 16.37 10.95 -16.61
CA PHE A 316 17.58 11.33 -15.90
C PHE A 316 18.86 10.66 -16.44
N LYS A 317 18.77 9.56 -17.18
CA LYS A 317 19.92 9.02 -17.91
C LYS A 317 20.39 9.91 -19.05
N ASP A 318 19.56 10.86 -19.51
CA ASP A 318 19.87 11.86 -20.53
C ASP A 318 20.48 13.15 -19.95
N LEU A 319 20.71 13.24 -18.63
CA LEU A 319 21.36 14.41 -18.00
C LEU A 319 22.75 14.76 -18.59
N PRO A 320 23.61 13.79 -19.01
CA PRO A 320 24.83 14.11 -19.73
C PRO A 320 24.57 14.90 -21.03
N ALA A 321 23.57 14.53 -21.81
CA ALA A 321 23.19 15.27 -23.03
C ALA A 321 22.62 16.66 -22.71
N ALA A 322 21.96 16.80 -21.56
CA ALA A 322 21.47 18.10 -21.09
C ALA A 322 22.63 19.06 -20.75
N VAL A 323 23.71 18.55 -20.15
CA VAL A 323 24.94 19.33 -19.89
C VAL A 323 25.63 19.71 -21.20
N GLU A 324 25.78 18.78 -22.15
CA GLU A 324 26.35 19.03 -23.47
C GLU A 324 25.58 20.11 -24.25
N LYS A 325 24.25 20.13 -24.11
CA LYS A 325 23.38 21.17 -24.72
C LYS A 325 23.37 22.49 -23.94
N GLY A 326 24.05 22.58 -22.79
CA GLY A 326 24.07 23.78 -21.94
C GLY A 326 22.74 24.08 -21.24
N LEU A 327 21.82 23.11 -21.09
CA LEU A 327 20.54 23.27 -20.42
C LEU A 327 20.68 23.32 -18.88
N LEU A 328 21.70 22.65 -18.32
CA LEU A 328 22.10 22.74 -16.93
C LEU A 328 23.63 22.50 -16.82
N LYS A 329 24.20 22.77 -15.66
CA LYS A 329 25.62 22.54 -15.37
C LYS A 329 25.81 21.25 -14.57
N GLU A 330 26.99 20.66 -14.64
CA GLU A 330 27.35 19.51 -13.84
C GLU A 330 27.25 19.80 -12.33
N GLU A 331 27.48 21.06 -11.90
CA GLU A 331 27.30 21.50 -10.52
C GLU A 331 25.85 21.35 -10.03
N ASP A 332 24.88 21.50 -10.89
CA ASP A 332 23.46 21.32 -10.53
C ASP A 332 23.16 19.85 -10.30
N ILE A 333 23.71 18.95 -11.14
CA ILE A 333 23.67 17.50 -10.91
C ILE A 333 24.39 17.15 -9.59
N ASN A 334 25.57 17.71 -9.33
CA ASN A 334 26.32 17.48 -8.09
C ASN A 334 25.54 17.87 -6.84
N LYS A 335 24.78 18.97 -6.86
CA LYS A 335 23.90 19.39 -5.74
C LYS A 335 22.79 18.38 -5.47
N SER A 336 22.13 17.89 -6.50
CA SER A 336 21.09 16.84 -6.39
C SER A 336 21.68 15.52 -5.91
N LEU A 337 22.76 15.06 -6.53
CA LEU A 337 23.44 13.82 -6.17
C LEU A 337 24.01 13.86 -4.72
N MET A 338 24.40 15.03 -4.22
CA MET A 338 24.83 15.20 -2.83
C MET A 338 23.71 14.74 -1.87
N ARG A 339 22.46 15.16 -2.11
CA ARG A 339 21.31 14.80 -1.28
C ARG A 339 20.98 13.28 -1.39
N VAL A 340 21.10 12.73 -2.58
CA VAL A 340 20.92 11.30 -2.84
C VAL A 340 21.94 10.46 -2.06
N LEU A 341 23.22 10.82 -2.15
CA LEU A 341 24.29 10.08 -1.47
C LEU A 341 24.24 10.21 0.05
N ILE A 342 23.87 11.39 0.58
CA ILE A 342 23.63 11.55 2.02
C ILE A 342 22.60 10.53 2.51
N GLY A 343 21.48 10.36 1.80
CA GLY A 343 20.48 9.36 2.16
C GLY A 343 21.04 7.94 2.23
N ARG A 344 21.87 7.52 1.25
CA ARG A 344 22.51 6.20 1.25
C ARG A 344 23.55 6.05 2.37
N PHE A 345 24.34 7.07 2.66
CA PHE A 345 25.28 7.05 3.80
C PHE A 345 24.55 6.98 5.14
N ASP A 346 23.45 7.73 5.29
CA ASP A 346 22.62 7.70 6.50
C ASP A 346 21.95 6.34 6.74
N LEU A 347 21.75 5.53 5.71
CA LEU A 347 21.28 4.14 5.83
C LEU A 347 22.37 3.15 6.23
N GLY A 348 23.67 3.54 6.10
CA GLY A 348 24.82 2.66 6.27
C GLY A 348 25.11 1.78 5.05
N ASP A 349 24.60 2.13 3.87
CA ASP A 349 24.73 1.30 2.64
C ASP A 349 26.19 1.10 2.15
N PHE A 350 27.09 1.99 2.55
CA PHE A 350 28.52 1.93 2.23
C PHE A 350 29.39 1.40 3.37
N ASP A 351 28.80 1.03 4.48
CA ASP A 351 29.51 0.63 5.69
C ASP A 351 29.40 -0.88 5.95
N ASP A 352 30.29 -1.39 6.79
CA ASP A 352 30.24 -2.79 7.21
C ASP A 352 28.98 -3.03 8.07
N ASP A 353 28.24 -4.07 7.78
CA ASP A 353 27.05 -4.47 8.53
C ASP A 353 27.33 -4.56 10.06
N ALA A 354 28.56 -4.92 10.46
CA ALA A 354 28.93 -5.03 11.87
C ALA A 354 28.84 -3.72 12.65
N ILE A 355 28.97 -2.56 11.98
CA ILE A 355 28.88 -1.24 12.62
C ILE A 355 27.53 -0.56 12.40
N VAL A 356 26.63 -1.16 11.61
CA VAL A 356 25.28 -0.67 11.39
C VAL A 356 24.32 -1.43 12.29
N PRO A 357 23.81 -0.82 13.39
CA PRO A 357 22.97 -1.54 14.38
C PRO A 357 21.75 -2.21 13.75
N TRP A 358 21.14 -1.57 12.77
CA TRP A 358 19.93 -2.06 12.12
C TRP A 358 20.17 -3.24 11.18
N ALA A 359 21.41 -3.49 10.75
CA ALA A 359 21.79 -4.68 9.99
C ALA A 359 21.78 -5.96 10.87
N GLN A 360 21.70 -5.81 12.19
CA GLN A 360 21.64 -6.92 13.14
C GLN A 360 20.22 -7.36 13.49
N ILE A 361 19.17 -6.65 13.03
CA ILE A 361 17.77 -7.01 13.31
C ILE A 361 17.49 -8.40 12.69
N PRO A 362 17.11 -9.40 13.54
CA PRO A 362 16.93 -10.78 13.11
C PRO A 362 15.58 -11.02 12.44
N ALA A 363 15.48 -12.07 11.64
CA ALA A 363 14.23 -12.48 11.01
C ALA A 363 13.11 -12.87 12.00
N SER A 364 13.45 -13.17 13.24
CA SER A 364 12.47 -13.51 14.28
C SER A 364 11.53 -12.36 14.69
N VAL A 365 11.80 -11.12 14.25
CA VAL A 365 10.89 -9.99 14.47
C VAL A 365 9.68 -10.05 13.52
N LEU A 366 9.79 -10.73 12.38
CA LEU A 366 8.76 -10.78 11.34
C LEU A 366 7.47 -11.40 11.86
N ASN A 367 6.37 -10.65 11.80
CA ASN A 367 5.03 -11.04 12.24
C ASN A 367 5.04 -11.76 13.59
N ASN A 368 5.89 -11.32 14.52
CA ASN A 368 6.00 -11.92 15.84
C ASN A 368 4.79 -11.58 16.71
N GLU A 369 4.66 -12.23 17.88
CA GLU A 369 3.51 -12.03 18.76
C GLU A 369 3.35 -10.57 19.21
N LYS A 370 4.45 -9.86 19.51
CA LYS A 370 4.40 -8.44 19.89
C LYS A 370 3.79 -7.58 18.78
N HIS A 371 4.17 -7.81 17.54
CA HIS A 371 3.64 -7.06 16.39
C HIS A 371 2.18 -7.40 16.13
N ARG A 372 1.79 -8.68 16.22
CA ARG A 372 0.37 -9.09 16.11
C ARG A 372 -0.50 -8.48 17.21
N GLN A 373 0.00 -8.35 18.44
CA GLN A 373 -0.71 -7.68 19.54
C GLN A 373 -0.88 -6.18 19.26
N LEU A 374 0.12 -5.50 18.70
CA LEU A 374 -0.02 -4.11 18.25
C LEU A 374 -1.08 -3.97 17.14
N ALA A 375 -1.11 -4.91 16.19
CA ALA A 375 -2.12 -4.94 15.14
C ALA A 375 -3.54 -5.10 15.71
N LEU A 376 -3.73 -6.00 16.68
CA LEU A 376 -5.01 -6.20 17.36
C LEU A 376 -5.41 -4.97 18.19
N GLU A 377 -4.47 -4.39 18.93
CA GLU A 377 -4.73 -3.20 19.75
C GLU A 377 -5.18 -2.04 18.87
N MET A 378 -4.47 -1.77 17.77
CA MET A 378 -4.88 -0.72 16.84
C MET A 378 -6.22 -1.04 16.19
N ALA A 379 -6.44 -2.26 15.68
CA ALA A 379 -7.69 -2.65 15.07
C ALA A 379 -8.90 -2.43 15.99
N ARG A 380 -8.76 -2.71 17.30
CA ARG A 380 -9.81 -2.42 18.28
C ARG A 380 -10.08 -0.93 18.44
N GLN A 381 -9.02 -0.10 18.45
CA GLN A 381 -9.16 1.35 18.63
C GLN A 381 -9.76 2.05 17.40
N THR A 382 -9.66 1.43 16.21
CA THR A 382 -10.23 2.01 14.97
C THR A 382 -11.76 1.85 14.88
N MET A 383 -12.34 0.88 15.58
CA MET A 383 -13.76 0.52 15.46
C MET A 383 -14.66 1.70 15.83
N THR A 384 -15.41 2.20 14.86
CA THR A 384 -16.23 3.40 14.98
C THR A 384 -17.70 3.03 14.92
N LEU A 385 -18.40 3.11 16.05
CA LEU A 385 -19.84 2.81 16.15
C LEU A 385 -20.65 4.01 15.67
N LEU A 386 -21.33 3.88 14.52
CA LEU A 386 -22.11 4.96 13.91
C LEU A 386 -23.57 4.97 14.38
N GLN A 387 -24.13 3.80 14.67
CA GLN A 387 -25.52 3.66 15.11
C GLN A 387 -25.67 2.46 16.05
N ASN A 388 -26.52 2.60 17.09
CA ASN A 388 -26.89 1.52 18.01
C ASN A 388 -28.30 1.74 18.58
N LYS A 389 -29.34 1.46 17.75
CA LYS A 389 -30.75 1.61 18.14
C LYS A 389 -31.11 0.64 19.25
N LYS A 390 -31.80 1.13 20.26
CA LYS A 390 -32.26 0.33 21.40
C LYS A 390 -31.16 -0.48 22.09
N ASN A 391 -29.89 -0.05 21.96
CA ASN A 391 -28.73 -0.73 22.50
C ASN A 391 -28.64 -2.22 22.05
N VAL A 392 -28.84 -2.47 20.74
CA VAL A 392 -28.77 -3.82 20.19
C VAL A 392 -27.37 -4.42 20.32
N LEU A 393 -26.38 -3.58 20.35
CA LEU A 393 -24.98 -3.93 20.70
C LEU A 393 -24.68 -3.48 22.15
N PRO A 394 -23.86 -4.22 22.91
CA PRO A 394 -23.20 -5.47 22.52
C PRO A 394 -24.16 -6.67 22.47
N LEU A 395 -23.84 -7.64 21.61
CA LEU A 395 -24.55 -8.93 21.54
C LEU A 395 -24.26 -9.79 22.77
N SER A 396 -25.26 -10.53 23.20
CA SER A 396 -25.05 -11.50 24.30
C SER A 396 -24.34 -12.77 23.80
N LYS A 397 -23.32 -13.22 24.51
CA LYS A 397 -22.66 -14.53 24.27
C LYS A 397 -23.62 -15.73 24.52
N SER A 398 -24.74 -15.49 25.22
CA SER A 398 -25.81 -16.50 25.43
C SER A 398 -26.81 -16.58 24.26
N THR A 399 -26.67 -15.74 23.24
CA THR A 399 -27.54 -15.76 22.06
C THR A 399 -27.68 -17.18 21.50
N LYS A 400 -28.94 -17.58 21.21
CA LYS A 400 -29.24 -18.96 20.77
C LYS A 400 -28.68 -19.23 19.37
N GLN A 401 -28.90 -18.29 18.45
CA GLN A 401 -28.44 -18.37 17.06
C GLN A 401 -28.32 -16.98 16.45
N ILE A 402 -27.31 -16.78 15.59
CA ILE A 402 -27.13 -15.60 14.73
C ILE A 402 -26.85 -16.02 13.31
N ALA A 403 -27.18 -15.16 12.35
CA ALA A 403 -26.69 -15.27 10.99
C ALA A 403 -25.56 -14.26 10.75
N VAL A 404 -24.53 -14.71 10.06
CA VAL A 404 -23.46 -13.85 9.53
C VAL A 404 -23.59 -13.88 8.02
N ILE A 405 -23.95 -12.76 7.42
CA ILE A 405 -24.27 -12.64 6.01
C ILE A 405 -23.40 -11.56 5.40
N GLY A 406 -23.11 -11.63 4.14
CA GLY A 406 -22.45 -10.57 3.39
C GLY A 406 -21.14 -10.97 2.72
N PRO A 407 -20.74 -10.22 1.66
CA PRO A 407 -19.61 -10.55 0.83
C PRO A 407 -18.28 -10.50 1.58
N ASN A 408 -18.16 -9.63 2.58
CA ASN A 408 -16.92 -9.39 3.32
C ASN A 408 -16.79 -10.26 4.59
N ALA A 409 -17.81 -11.07 4.92
CA ALA A 409 -17.82 -11.82 6.18
C ALA A 409 -16.65 -12.81 6.33
N ASN A 410 -16.28 -13.48 5.25
CA ASN A 410 -15.20 -14.48 5.22
C ASN A 410 -14.11 -14.15 4.20
N ASP A 411 -13.98 -12.88 3.83
CA ASP A 411 -12.96 -12.39 2.89
C ASP A 411 -11.75 -11.86 3.68
N LYS A 412 -10.68 -12.65 3.75
CA LYS A 412 -9.46 -12.29 4.45
C LYS A 412 -8.65 -11.18 3.74
N PRO A 413 -8.43 -11.24 2.41
CA PRO A 413 -7.73 -10.17 1.68
C PRO A 413 -8.40 -8.80 1.78
N MET A 414 -9.74 -8.73 1.87
CA MET A 414 -10.46 -7.47 2.05
C MET A 414 -10.00 -6.70 3.30
N LEU A 415 -9.63 -7.41 4.38
CA LEU A 415 -9.19 -6.79 5.63
C LEU A 415 -7.86 -6.03 5.50
N TRP A 416 -7.06 -6.37 4.48
CA TRP A 416 -5.70 -5.81 4.34
C TRP A 416 -5.70 -4.44 3.65
N GLY A 417 -6.71 -4.11 2.82
CA GLY A 417 -6.75 -2.84 2.09
C GLY A 417 -5.70 -2.74 0.98
N ASN A 418 -5.22 -1.52 0.72
CA ASN A 418 -4.26 -1.18 -0.33
C ASN A 418 -2.82 -1.21 0.21
N TYR A 419 -1.80 -1.37 -0.65
CA TYR A 419 -0.38 -1.37 -0.28
C TYR A 419 -0.02 -2.29 0.90
N ASN A 420 -0.61 -3.47 0.95
CA ASN A 420 -0.39 -4.44 2.02
C ASN A 420 0.84 -5.34 1.77
N GLY A 421 1.37 -5.89 2.85
CA GLY A 421 2.15 -7.12 2.82
C GLY A 421 1.24 -8.35 2.94
N THR A 422 1.84 -9.53 3.11
CA THR A 422 1.10 -10.77 3.35
C THR A 422 1.42 -11.29 4.74
N PRO A 423 0.47 -11.30 5.67
CA PRO A 423 0.71 -11.82 7.02
C PRO A 423 0.67 -13.35 7.03
N ILE A 424 1.29 -13.93 8.06
CA ILE A 424 1.23 -15.38 8.29
C ILE A 424 -0.17 -15.80 8.75
N HIS A 425 -0.85 -14.93 9.51
CA HIS A 425 -2.16 -15.19 10.07
C HIS A 425 -3.12 -14.06 9.75
N THR A 426 -4.33 -14.41 9.31
CA THR A 426 -5.43 -13.44 9.16
C THR A 426 -6.71 -14.06 9.71
N ILE A 427 -7.40 -13.32 10.56
CA ILE A 427 -8.68 -13.72 11.16
C ILE A 427 -9.81 -13.01 10.41
N SER A 428 -10.64 -13.77 9.66
CA SER A 428 -11.83 -13.19 9.02
C SER A 428 -12.86 -12.74 10.07
N ILE A 429 -13.79 -11.87 9.69
CA ILE A 429 -14.84 -11.42 10.63
C ILE A 429 -15.69 -12.61 11.09
N LEU A 430 -16.00 -13.54 10.20
CA LEU A 430 -16.68 -14.79 10.53
C LEU A 430 -15.88 -15.62 11.53
N ASP A 431 -14.56 -15.79 11.30
CA ASP A 431 -13.69 -16.54 12.21
C ASP A 431 -13.64 -15.86 13.59
N GLY A 432 -13.53 -14.53 13.63
CA GLY A 432 -13.58 -13.76 14.88
C GLY A 432 -14.87 -13.98 15.68
N ILE A 433 -16.03 -13.96 14.99
CA ILE A 433 -17.34 -14.22 15.62
C ILE A 433 -17.40 -15.66 16.17
N LYS A 434 -16.84 -16.65 15.46
CA LYS A 434 -16.75 -18.04 15.91
C LYS A 434 -15.96 -18.21 17.22
N THR A 435 -15.05 -17.30 17.54
CA THR A 435 -14.34 -17.32 18.83
C THR A 435 -15.21 -16.89 20.00
N LYS A 436 -16.34 -16.21 19.76
CA LYS A 436 -17.22 -15.63 20.81
C LYS A 436 -18.40 -16.51 21.18
N ILE A 437 -18.91 -17.25 20.23
CA ILE A 437 -20.03 -18.18 20.41
C ILE A 437 -19.76 -19.48 19.66
N ALA A 438 -20.40 -20.57 20.10
CA ALA A 438 -20.20 -21.87 19.49
C ALA A 438 -20.60 -21.87 18.00
N ASP A 439 -19.78 -22.46 17.14
CA ASP A 439 -19.93 -22.48 15.68
C ASP A 439 -21.32 -23.00 15.24
N LYS A 440 -21.87 -24.03 15.91
CA LYS A 440 -23.23 -24.55 15.65
C LYS A 440 -24.37 -23.56 15.85
N LYS A 441 -24.09 -22.39 16.46
CA LYS A 441 -25.05 -21.29 16.64
C LYS A 441 -24.95 -20.25 15.54
N ILE A 442 -24.03 -20.40 14.59
CA ILE A 442 -23.77 -19.46 13.50
C ILE A 442 -24.27 -20.08 12.20
N TYR A 443 -25.21 -19.39 11.55
CA TYR A 443 -25.54 -19.62 10.17
C TYR A 443 -24.73 -18.66 9.30
N TYR A 444 -23.99 -19.15 8.34
CA TYR A 444 -23.23 -18.34 7.38
C TYR A 444 -23.73 -18.50 5.96
N ASP A 445 -23.92 -17.39 5.26
CA ASP A 445 -24.18 -17.36 3.81
C ASP A 445 -23.60 -16.06 3.25
N LYS A 446 -23.06 -16.08 2.01
CA LYS A 446 -22.56 -14.85 1.36
C LYS A 446 -23.70 -13.84 1.12
N GLY A 447 -24.92 -14.33 0.90
CA GLY A 447 -26.13 -13.55 0.73
C GLY A 447 -26.23 -12.75 -0.56
N CYS A 448 -25.19 -11.98 -0.88
CA CYS A 448 -25.08 -11.22 -2.13
C CYS A 448 -23.62 -11.08 -2.57
N ASP A 449 -23.42 -10.56 -3.78
CA ASP A 449 -22.08 -10.19 -4.24
C ASP A 449 -21.65 -8.81 -3.70
N LEU A 450 -20.39 -8.43 -3.95
CA LEU A 450 -19.85 -7.16 -3.50
C LEU A 450 -20.47 -5.97 -4.27
N VAL A 451 -20.57 -6.09 -5.61
CA VAL A 451 -21.07 -5.04 -6.51
C VAL A 451 -22.05 -5.56 -7.56
N GLU A 452 -22.02 -6.85 -7.89
CA GLU A 452 -22.82 -7.40 -8.96
C GLU A 452 -24.21 -7.81 -8.47
N ASP A 453 -25.25 -7.39 -9.18
CA ASP A 453 -26.65 -7.72 -8.92
C ASP A 453 -27.06 -9.13 -9.44
N LYS A 454 -26.09 -9.84 -10.03
CA LYS A 454 -26.26 -11.20 -10.53
C LYS A 454 -25.31 -12.17 -9.85
N VAL A 455 -25.80 -13.36 -9.58
CA VAL A 455 -25.02 -14.47 -9.03
C VAL A 455 -24.70 -15.47 -10.14
N THR A 456 -23.45 -15.91 -10.24
CA THR A 456 -23.09 -17.01 -11.13
C THR A 456 -23.45 -18.34 -10.45
N GLN A 457 -24.49 -18.98 -10.95
CA GLN A 457 -24.79 -20.36 -10.61
C GLN A 457 -23.71 -21.25 -11.25
N SER A 458 -22.82 -21.78 -10.43
CA SER A 458 -21.63 -22.50 -10.89
C SER A 458 -21.98 -23.80 -11.58
N TYR A 459 -21.36 -24.06 -12.74
CA TYR A 459 -21.42 -25.29 -13.51
C TYR A 459 -20.17 -26.18 -13.37
N PHE A 460 -19.33 -25.91 -12.36
CA PHE A 460 -18.12 -26.71 -12.13
C PHE A 460 -18.40 -28.20 -11.92
N ASN A 461 -19.54 -28.55 -11.35
CA ASN A 461 -20.00 -29.93 -11.20
C ASN A 461 -20.43 -30.61 -12.54
N GLN A 462 -20.56 -29.84 -13.63
CA GLN A 462 -20.86 -30.32 -14.97
C GLN A 462 -19.62 -30.36 -15.88
N LEU A 463 -18.49 -29.85 -15.39
CA LEU A 463 -17.21 -29.93 -16.07
C LEU A 463 -16.57 -31.29 -15.81
N SER A 464 -15.81 -31.78 -16.78
CA SER A 464 -15.04 -33.01 -16.61
C SER A 464 -13.74 -32.98 -17.42
N PHE A 465 -12.76 -33.77 -17.00
CA PHE A 465 -11.57 -34.07 -17.77
C PHE A 465 -11.25 -35.56 -17.63
N ASN A 466 -11.22 -36.30 -18.77
CA ASN A 466 -11.00 -37.74 -18.79
C ASN A 466 -11.92 -38.49 -17.80
N ASN A 467 -13.23 -38.21 -17.85
CA ASN A 467 -14.28 -38.77 -16.99
C ASN A 467 -14.14 -38.47 -15.48
N LYS A 468 -13.28 -37.53 -15.09
CA LYS A 468 -13.20 -36.98 -13.71
C LYS A 468 -13.82 -35.59 -13.66
N ASN A 469 -14.67 -35.33 -12.68
CA ASN A 469 -15.34 -34.05 -12.54
C ASN A 469 -14.34 -32.88 -12.32
N GLY A 470 -14.63 -31.72 -12.91
CA GLY A 470 -13.87 -30.47 -12.75
C GLY A 470 -12.72 -30.32 -13.74
N PHE A 471 -11.82 -29.44 -13.43
CA PHE A 471 -10.60 -29.19 -14.20
C PHE A 471 -9.46 -30.12 -13.76
N LYS A 472 -8.67 -30.60 -14.72
CA LYS A 472 -7.31 -31.05 -14.45
C LYS A 472 -6.39 -29.85 -14.46
N ALA A 473 -5.70 -29.57 -13.37
CA ALA A 473 -4.67 -28.52 -13.26
C ALA A 473 -3.29 -29.18 -13.26
N THR A 474 -2.45 -28.80 -14.20
CA THR A 474 -1.05 -29.28 -14.34
C THR A 474 -0.11 -28.12 -14.07
N TYR A 475 0.94 -28.32 -13.25
CA TYR A 475 1.85 -27.27 -12.79
C TYR A 475 3.30 -27.52 -13.16
N TRP A 476 4.03 -26.42 -13.43
CA TRP A 476 5.47 -26.37 -13.68
C TRP A 476 6.12 -25.28 -12.83
N ASN A 477 7.34 -25.53 -12.31
CA ASN A 477 8.15 -24.54 -11.60
C ASN A 477 8.96 -23.64 -12.55
N THR A 478 8.40 -23.35 -13.72
CA THR A 478 8.89 -22.42 -14.74
C THR A 478 7.72 -21.61 -15.28
N PRO A 479 7.93 -20.32 -15.65
CA PRO A 479 6.82 -19.47 -16.11
C PRO A 479 6.33 -19.80 -17.53
N ASN A 480 7.03 -20.63 -18.30
CA ASN A 480 6.72 -20.94 -19.69
C ASN A 480 6.25 -22.38 -19.93
N ARG A 481 5.84 -23.11 -18.88
CA ARG A 481 5.42 -24.51 -18.91
C ARG A 481 6.48 -25.45 -19.49
N SER A 482 7.76 -25.13 -19.33
CA SER A 482 8.88 -25.97 -19.76
C SER A 482 9.42 -26.85 -18.62
N GLY A 483 10.14 -27.92 -18.98
CA GLY A 483 10.70 -28.86 -18.02
C GLY A 483 9.70 -29.88 -17.50
N ASN A 484 10.03 -30.50 -16.37
CA ASN A 484 9.20 -31.56 -15.79
C ASN A 484 7.94 -31.00 -15.13
N VAL A 485 6.84 -31.72 -15.29
CA VAL A 485 5.61 -31.48 -14.53
C VAL A 485 5.90 -31.71 -13.05
N VAL A 486 5.56 -30.70 -12.21
CA VAL A 486 5.72 -30.80 -10.76
C VAL A 486 4.61 -31.68 -10.17
N THR A 487 3.38 -31.38 -10.52
CA THR A 487 2.19 -32.11 -10.07
C THR A 487 1.01 -31.85 -10.98
N ALA A 488 0.00 -32.73 -10.92
CA ALA A 488 -1.29 -32.53 -11.54
C ALA A 488 -2.41 -32.91 -10.56
N VAL A 489 -3.38 -32.00 -10.37
CA VAL A 489 -4.49 -32.18 -9.43
C VAL A 489 -5.84 -31.96 -10.10
N GLN A 490 -6.90 -32.53 -9.53
CA GLN A 490 -8.26 -32.32 -9.98
C GLN A 490 -8.92 -31.22 -9.14
N ILE A 491 -9.55 -30.24 -9.80
CA ILE A 491 -10.22 -29.11 -9.16
C ILE A 491 -11.70 -29.17 -9.49
N THR A 492 -12.52 -29.38 -8.47
CA THR A 492 -13.98 -29.64 -8.60
C THR A 492 -14.84 -28.42 -8.23
N ASN A 493 -14.24 -27.38 -7.66
CA ASN A 493 -14.89 -26.13 -7.28
C ASN A 493 -14.36 -24.96 -8.12
N PRO A 494 -15.05 -23.81 -8.19
CA PRO A 494 -14.51 -22.61 -8.78
C PRO A 494 -13.09 -22.33 -8.29
N ILE A 495 -12.21 -21.94 -9.22
CA ILE A 495 -10.80 -21.70 -8.91
C ILE A 495 -10.70 -20.42 -8.11
N LYS A 496 -10.11 -20.49 -6.95
CA LYS A 496 -9.73 -19.33 -6.13
C LYS A 496 -8.44 -19.67 -5.41
N MET A 497 -7.32 -19.21 -5.95
CA MET A 497 -5.98 -19.54 -5.47
C MET A 497 -5.14 -18.28 -5.36
N THR A 498 -4.36 -18.21 -4.30
CA THR A 498 -3.39 -17.14 -4.07
C THR A 498 -2.16 -17.69 -3.37
N THR A 499 -0.98 -17.14 -3.68
CA THR A 499 0.25 -17.43 -2.91
C THR A 499 0.39 -16.51 -1.69
N ALA A 500 -0.58 -15.61 -1.47
CA ALA A 500 -0.67 -14.82 -0.24
C ALA A 500 -0.71 -15.74 0.99
N GLY A 501 0.05 -15.39 2.04
CA GLY A 501 0.20 -16.24 3.22
C GLY A 501 1.06 -17.49 2.98
N GLN A 502 1.91 -17.49 1.94
CA GLN A 502 2.79 -18.60 1.56
C GLN A 502 2.05 -19.91 1.20
N HIS A 503 0.88 -19.78 0.61
CA HIS A 503 0.12 -20.94 0.13
C HIS A 503 0.58 -21.36 -1.27
N GLU A 504 1.00 -22.60 -1.41
CA GLU A 504 1.27 -23.20 -2.71
C GLU A 504 -0.05 -23.47 -3.46
N PHE A 505 -0.07 -23.30 -4.79
CA PHE A 505 -1.24 -23.68 -5.60
C PHE A 505 -1.48 -25.18 -5.59
N ALA A 506 -0.40 -25.96 -5.48
CA ALA A 506 -0.42 -27.40 -5.25
C ALA A 506 0.93 -27.81 -4.66
N SER A 507 0.97 -29.00 -4.05
CA SER A 507 2.17 -29.51 -3.39
C SER A 507 3.42 -29.48 -4.29
N GLY A 508 4.47 -28.81 -3.83
CA GLY A 508 5.76 -28.66 -4.53
C GLY A 508 5.80 -27.57 -5.59
N VAL A 509 4.72 -26.82 -5.80
CA VAL A 509 4.68 -25.67 -6.69
C VAL A 509 5.29 -24.45 -5.99
N LYS A 510 6.26 -23.80 -6.62
CA LYS A 510 6.89 -22.60 -6.09
C LYS A 510 5.86 -21.47 -5.87
N LEU A 511 6.15 -20.58 -4.95
CA LEU A 511 5.32 -19.38 -4.72
C LEU A 511 5.48 -18.32 -5.83
N GLN A 512 6.58 -18.38 -6.57
CA GLN A 512 6.94 -17.45 -7.66
C GLN A 512 7.61 -18.20 -8.81
N GLY A 513 7.54 -17.66 -10.04
CA GLY A 513 8.20 -18.23 -11.21
C GLY A 513 7.66 -19.61 -11.61
N PHE A 514 6.34 -19.79 -11.58
CA PHE A 514 5.64 -21.00 -11.93
C PHE A 514 4.56 -20.78 -12.99
N SER A 515 4.03 -21.85 -13.55
CA SER A 515 2.91 -21.81 -14.48
C SER A 515 1.97 -22.98 -14.26
N ALA A 516 0.74 -22.83 -14.76
CA ALA A 516 -0.31 -23.83 -14.72
C ALA A 516 -1.07 -23.93 -16.06
N LEU A 517 -1.59 -25.09 -16.34
CA LEU A 517 -2.58 -25.37 -17.38
C LEU A 517 -3.78 -26.06 -16.74
N PHE A 518 -4.95 -25.43 -16.86
CA PHE A 518 -6.22 -26.00 -16.41
C PHE A 518 -7.00 -26.43 -17.64
N GLU A 519 -7.47 -27.67 -17.66
CA GLU A 519 -8.18 -28.29 -18.78
C GLU A 519 -9.50 -28.92 -18.32
N ALA A 520 -10.57 -28.61 -19.01
CA ALA A 520 -11.88 -29.24 -18.79
C ALA A 520 -12.68 -29.37 -20.08
N GLU A 521 -13.65 -30.28 -20.08
CA GLU A 521 -14.66 -30.45 -21.12
C GLU A 521 -16.03 -30.14 -20.53
N PHE A 522 -16.89 -29.55 -21.36
CA PHE A 522 -18.26 -29.23 -21.02
C PHE A 522 -19.20 -29.65 -22.16
N THR A 523 -20.27 -30.37 -21.83
CA THR A 523 -21.31 -30.71 -22.78
C THR A 523 -22.65 -30.30 -22.18
N PRO A 524 -23.22 -29.14 -22.60
CA PRO A 524 -24.48 -28.66 -22.06
C PRO A 524 -25.67 -29.55 -22.48
N LYS A 525 -26.63 -29.70 -21.56
CA LYS A 525 -27.89 -30.42 -21.84
C LYS A 525 -28.92 -29.53 -22.55
N VAL A 526 -28.79 -28.23 -22.43
CA VAL A 526 -29.66 -27.18 -23.01
C VAL A 526 -28.82 -26.10 -23.65
N SER A 527 -29.35 -25.44 -24.70
CA SER A 527 -28.73 -24.26 -25.26
C SER A 527 -29.04 -23.05 -24.38
N GLU A 528 -28.03 -22.35 -23.94
CA GLU A 528 -28.18 -21.20 -23.01
C GLU A 528 -27.00 -20.25 -23.06
N ASP A 529 -27.20 -19.06 -22.49
CA ASP A 529 -26.13 -18.05 -22.31
C ASP A 529 -25.45 -18.27 -20.95
N LEU A 530 -24.16 -18.53 -20.98
CA LEU A 530 -23.31 -18.73 -19.83
C LEU A 530 -22.28 -17.59 -19.73
N VAL A 531 -21.51 -17.59 -18.66
CA VAL A 531 -20.46 -16.62 -18.43
C VAL A 531 -19.22 -17.29 -17.83
N PHE A 532 -18.05 -16.86 -18.31
CA PHE A 532 -16.80 -17.02 -17.59
C PHE A 532 -16.57 -15.76 -16.78
N LYS A 533 -16.29 -15.91 -15.48
CA LYS A 533 -15.94 -14.83 -14.57
C LYS A 533 -14.62 -15.13 -13.90
N GLY A 534 -13.78 -14.13 -13.78
CA GLY A 534 -12.55 -14.24 -13.02
C GLY A 534 -11.43 -13.37 -13.53
N GLY A 535 -10.29 -13.55 -12.94
CA GLY A 535 -9.08 -12.82 -13.27
C GLY A 535 -7.85 -13.43 -12.63
N ALA A 536 -6.69 -12.92 -13.01
CA ALA A 536 -5.42 -13.38 -12.47
C ALA A 536 -4.40 -12.25 -12.44
N THR A 537 -3.39 -12.36 -11.57
CA THR A 537 -2.13 -11.62 -11.71
C THR A 537 -1.19 -12.41 -12.61
N GLY A 538 -0.31 -11.74 -13.35
CA GLY A 538 0.58 -12.38 -14.32
C GLY A 538 -0.10 -12.66 -15.66
N TYR A 539 0.38 -13.67 -16.36
CA TYR A 539 -0.19 -14.10 -17.66
C TYR A 539 -1.41 -14.96 -17.47
N PHE A 540 -2.47 -14.63 -18.19
CA PHE A 540 -3.72 -15.37 -18.25
C PHE A 540 -4.21 -15.50 -19.70
N GLU A 541 -4.59 -16.70 -20.13
CA GLU A 541 -5.21 -16.96 -21.43
C GLU A 541 -6.33 -17.98 -21.23
N LEU A 542 -7.54 -17.62 -21.66
CA LEU A 542 -8.70 -18.51 -21.73
C LEU A 542 -8.99 -18.85 -23.17
N THR A 543 -9.03 -20.15 -23.49
CA THR A 543 -9.43 -20.66 -24.81
C THR A 543 -10.60 -21.64 -24.69
N VAL A 544 -11.48 -21.61 -25.70
CA VAL A 544 -12.52 -22.62 -25.88
C VAL A 544 -12.44 -23.18 -27.29
N ASN A 545 -12.30 -24.50 -27.40
CA ASN A 545 -12.09 -25.20 -28.67
C ASN A 545 -10.93 -24.62 -29.50
N GLY A 546 -9.84 -24.19 -28.80
CA GLY A 546 -8.66 -23.58 -29.42
C GLY A 546 -8.82 -22.10 -29.81
N LYS A 547 -10.00 -21.52 -29.68
CA LYS A 547 -10.23 -20.09 -29.91
C LYS A 547 -9.97 -19.33 -28.63
N THR A 548 -9.05 -18.35 -28.66
CA THR A 548 -8.79 -17.48 -27.53
C THR A 548 -9.97 -16.51 -27.33
N LEU A 549 -10.55 -16.55 -26.14
CA LEU A 549 -11.60 -15.63 -25.71
C LEU A 549 -11.03 -14.43 -24.98
N GLN A 550 -9.94 -14.64 -24.23
CA GLN A 550 -9.25 -13.59 -23.51
C GLN A 550 -7.77 -13.95 -23.31
N THR A 551 -6.91 -12.94 -23.39
CA THR A 551 -5.50 -13.02 -23.00
C THR A 551 -5.02 -11.69 -22.50
N TYR A 552 -4.21 -11.69 -21.44
CA TYR A 552 -3.52 -10.51 -20.93
C TYR A 552 -2.31 -10.91 -20.07
N SER A 553 -1.46 -9.94 -19.77
CA SER A 553 -0.44 -10.04 -18.73
C SER A 553 -0.50 -8.76 -17.90
N ASN A 554 -0.76 -8.89 -16.59
CA ASN A 554 -0.88 -7.74 -15.70
C ASN A 554 -0.34 -8.06 -14.31
N TRP A 555 0.19 -7.06 -13.63
CA TRP A 555 0.67 -7.17 -12.26
C TRP A 555 -0.46 -7.18 -11.21
N ARG A 556 -1.65 -6.67 -11.57
CA ARG A 556 -2.88 -6.75 -10.75
C ARG A 556 -3.84 -7.79 -11.31
N THR A 557 -4.71 -8.32 -10.46
CA THR A 557 -5.82 -9.18 -10.90
C THR A 557 -6.78 -8.37 -11.75
N LEU A 558 -6.88 -8.71 -13.04
CA LEU A 558 -7.90 -8.19 -13.93
C LEU A 558 -9.12 -9.10 -13.86
N SER A 559 -10.17 -8.63 -13.19
CA SER A 559 -11.45 -9.34 -13.24
C SER A 559 -12.14 -9.09 -14.57
N SER A 560 -12.60 -10.17 -15.19
CA SER A 560 -13.31 -10.12 -16.46
C SER A 560 -14.61 -10.93 -16.40
N ARG A 561 -15.58 -10.48 -17.19
CA ARG A 561 -16.83 -11.16 -17.45
C ARG A 561 -16.96 -11.40 -18.95
N ILE A 562 -16.92 -12.67 -19.38
CA ILE A 562 -16.93 -13.07 -20.78
C ILE A 562 -18.20 -13.84 -21.03
N PRO A 563 -19.19 -13.26 -21.75
CA PRO A 563 -20.39 -13.98 -22.19
C PRO A 563 -20.00 -15.13 -23.12
N PHE A 564 -20.65 -16.28 -22.97
CA PHE A 564 -20.39 -17.46 -23.76
C PHE A 564 -21.68 -18.24 -24.03
N LYS A 565 -22.11 -18.26 -25.30
CA LYS A 565 -23.30 -18.99 -25.72
C LYS A 565 -22.97 -20.43 -26.03
N VAL A 566 -23.75 -21.35 -25.48
CA VAL A 566 -23.58 -22.79 -25.69
C VAL A 566 -24.80 -23.41 -26.36
N GLU A 567 -24.56 -24.48 -27.13
CA GLU A 567 -25.58 -25.28 -27.82
C GLU A 567 -25.71 -26.67 -27.19
N ALA A 568 -26.93 -27.12 -26.98
CA ALA A 568 -27.23 -28.43 -26.40
C ALA A 568 -26.50 -29.57 -27.13
N GLY A 569 -25.83 -30.44 -26.40
CA GLY A 569 -25.12 -31.60 -26.94
C GLY A 569 -23.75 -31.28 -27.57
N GLN A 570 -23.41 -30.03 -27.81
CA GLN A 570 -22.10 -29.67 -28.34
C GLN A 570 -21.03 -29.78 -27.25
N LYS A 571 -19.88 -30.36 -27.59
CA LYS A 571 -18.74 -30.49 -26.68
C LYS A 571 -17.83 -29.27 -26.80
N TYR A 572 -17.49 -28.68 -25.66
CA TYR A 572 -16.59 -27.55 -25.53
C TYR A 572 -15.36 -27.97 -24.73
N LYS A 573 -14.15 -27.79 -25.28
CA LYS A 573 -12.88 -27.93 -24.57
C LYS A 573 -12.47 -26.57 -24.03
N ILE A 574 -12.36 -26.44 -22.71
CA ILE A 574 -12.00 -25.21 -22.00
C ILE A 574 -10.57 -25.34 -21.47
N GLU A 575 -9.71 -24.42 -21.83
CA GLU A 575 -8.32 -24.39 -21.37
C GLU A 575 -7.98 -23.01 -20.81
N ILE A 576 -7.33 -22.99 -19.63
CA ILE A 576 -6.79 -21.77 -19.02
C ILE A 576 -5.28 -21.96 -18.86
N LYS A 577 -4.50 -21.07 -19.47
CA LYS A 577 -3.05 -20.99 -19.28
C LYS A 577 -2.76 -19.85 -18.33
N TYR A 578 -2.04 -20.17 -17.28
CA TYR A 578 -1.61 -19.20 -16.25
C TYR A 578 -0.10 -19.23 -16.10
N ALA A 579 0.51 -18.06 -15.87
CA ALA A 579 1.91 -17.97 -15.49
C ALA A 579 2.17 -16.78 -14.57
N GLN A 580 2.87 -17.05 -13.48
CA GLN A 580 3.43 -16.02 -12.59
C GLN A 580 4.78 -15.59 -13.13
N GLN A 581 4.81 -14.40 -13.76
CA GLN A 581 5.99 -13.87 -14.45
C GLN A 581 6.77 -12.85 -13.62
N ASN A 582 6.17 -12.32 -12.57
CA ASN A 582 6.72 -11.28 -11.71
C ASN A 582 6.91 -11.80 -10.28
N ASP A 583 7.61 -11.01 -9.47
CA ASP A 583 7.93 -11.33 -8.08
C ASP A 583 6.75 -11.09 -7.11
N TRP A 584 5.56 -10.77 -7.63
CA TRP A 584 4.35 -10.50 -6.86
C TRP A 584 3.63 -11.77 -6.45
N GLN A 585 2.66 -11.62 -5.56
CA GLN A 585 1.73 -12.70 -5.21
C GLN A 585 0.99 -13.20 -6.46
N ALA A 586 0.96 -14.51 -6.63
CA ALA A 586 0.13 -15.14 -7.63
C ALA A 586 -1.31 -15.16 -7.16
N ASN A 587 -2.23 -14.69 -8.00
CA ASN A 587 -3.67 -14.79 -7.76
C ASN A 587 -4.35 -15.29 -9.03
N ILE A 588 -5.28 -16.21 -8.90
CA ILE A 588 -6.19 -16.62 -9.96
C ILE A 588 -7.57 -16.90 -9.37
N GLU A 589 -8.59 -16.25 -9.94
CA GLU A 589 -10.00 -16.57 -9.69
C GLU A 589 -10.65 -16.91 -11.01
N PHE A 590 -11.44 -18.00 -11.04
CA PHE A 590 -12.17 -18.39 -12.23
C PHE A 590 -13.43 -19.17 -11.87
N GLY A 591 -14.55 -18.70 -12.40
CA GLY A 591 -15.86 -19.31 -12.33
C GLY A 591 -16.46 -19.49 -13.72
N PHE A 592 -17.31 -20.49 -13.86
CA PHE A 592 -18.07 -20.77 -15.08
C PHE A 592 -19.48 -21.19 -14.73
N GLY A 593 -20.49 -20.60 -15.38
CA GLY A 593 -21.88 -20.95 -15.13
C GLY A 593 -22.88 -19.97 -15.71
N LYS A 594 -24.11 -20.06 -15.23
CA LYS A 594 -25.25 -19.21 -15.62
C LYS A 594 -25.41 -18.04 -14.65
N GLU A 595 -25.56 -16.84 -15.19
CA GLU A 595 -25.95 -15.70 -14.37
C GLU A 595 -27.45 -15.72 -14.10
N VAL A 596 -27.80 -15.55 -12.84
CA VAL A 596 -29.19 -15.42 -12.37
C VAL A 596 -29.29 -14.19 -11.46
N ASP A 597 -30.45 -13.56 -11.43
CA ASP A 597 -30.70 -12.47 -10.50
C ASP A 597 -30.62 -12.96 -9.04
N VAL A 598 -30.19 -12.07 -8.14
CA VAL A 598 -30.12 -12.39 -6.71
C VAL A 598 -31.53 -12.61 -6.15
N ASP A 599 -31.78 -13.80 -5.62
CA ASP A 599 -33.06 -14.17 -5.00
C ASP A 599 -32.97 -14.11 -3.47
N TYR A 600 -33.29 -12.96 -2.90
CA TYR A 600 -33.27 -12.78 -1.45
C TYR A 600 -34.37 -13.59 -0.74
N THR A 601 -35.43 -14.02 -1.43
CA THR A 601 -36.50 -14.85 -0.84
C THR A 601 -35.92 -16.16 -0.31
N LYS A 602 -35.08 -16.81 -1.08
CA LYS A 602 -34.37 -18.05 -0.66
C LYS A 602 -33.44 -17.82 0.53
N LEU A 603 -32.77 -16.65 0.57
CA LEU A 603 -31.95 -16.29 1.72
C LEU A 603 -32.85 -16.15 2.97
N ILE A 604 -33.95 -15.41 2.87
CA ILE A 604 -34.87 -15.18 3.98
C ILE A 604 -35.49 -16.50 4.48
N GLU A 605 -35.86 -17.42 3.61
CA GLU A 605 -36.34 -18.76 3.98
C GLU A 605 -35.31 -19.52 4.83
N LYS A 606 -34.05 -19.51 4.42
CA LYS A 606 -32.95 -20.15 5.19
C LYS A 606 -32.73 -19.49 6.56
N LEU A 607 -33.10 -18.21 6.72
CA LEU A 607 -33.00 -17.47 7.97
C LEU A 607 -34.25 -17.60 8.86
N LYS A 608 -35.19 -18.50 8.53
CA LYS A 608 -36.37 -18.72 9.38
C LYS A 608 -35.96 -19.18 10.79
N GLY A 609 -36.48 -18.49 11.83
CA GLY A 609 -36.12 -18.77 13.22
C GLY A 609 -34.86 -18.05 13.73
N ILE A 610 -34.09 -17.38 12.88
CA ILE A 610 -32.95 -16.57 13.26
C ILE A 610 -33.38 -15.10 13.27
N GLU A 611 -33.32 -14.45 14.43
CA GLU A 611 -33.75 -13.04 14.60
C GLU A 611 -32.63 -12.06 14.24
N THR A 612 -31.40 -12.35 14.67
CA THR A 612 -30.27 -11.43 14.57
C THR A 612 -29.37 -11.79 13.39
N VAL A 613 -29.12 -10.81 12.55
CA VAL A 613 -28.24 -10.91 11.38
C VAL A 613 -27.10 -9.89 11.53
N VAL A 614 -25.87 -10.36 11.48
CA VAL A 614 -24.67 -9.55 11.29
C VAL A 614 -24.38 -9.55 9.80
N PHE A 615 -24.69 -8.46 9.12
CA PHE A 615 -24.35 -8.27 7.72
C PHE A 615 -22.98 -7.59 7.61
N VAL A 616 -22.05 -8.24 6.93
CA VAL A 616 -20.67 -7.75 6.74
C VAL A 616 -20.47 -7.39 5.27
N GLY A 617 -20.39 -6.12 4.97
CA GLY A 617 -20.30 -5.62 3.61
C GLY A 617 -19.54 -4.30 3.52
N GLY A 618 -19.86 -3.51 2.50
CA GLY A 618 -19.19 -2.26 2.19
C GLY A 618 -18.39 -2.37 0.90
N LEU A 619 -17.11 -2.02 0.96
CA LEU A 619 -16.19 -2.03 -0.17
C LEU A 619 -15.06 -3.05 0.04
N SER A 620 -14.06 -2.99 -0.83
CA SER A 620 -12.84 -3.80 -0.78
C SER A 620 -11.72 -3.04 -1.47
N GLY A 621 -10.47 -3.27 -1.05
CA GLY A 621 -9.27 -2.81 -1.77
C GLY A 621 -9.16 -3.33 -3.20
N SER A 622 -10.03 -4.26 -3.62
CA SER A 622 -10.16 -4.68 -5.02
C SER A 622 -11.02 -3.74 -5.88
N LEU A 623 -11.74 -2.81 -5.27
CA LEU A 623 -12.61 -1.84 -5.95
C LEU A 623 -12.07 -0.42 -5.90
N GLU A 624 -11.40 -0.05 -4.80
CA GLU A 624 -10.85 1.29 -4.59
C GLU A 624 -9.34 1.24 -4.33
N GLY A 625 -8.60 2.17 -4.92
CA GLY A 625 -7.14 2.26 -4.83
C GLY A 625 -6.54 2.98 -6.02
N GLU A 626 -5.24 2.83 -6.23
CA GLU A 626 -4.46 3.54 -7.24
C GLU A 626 -4.59 2.93 -8.63
N GLU A 627 -5.07 3.72 -9.61
CA GLU A 627 -5.12 3.37 -11.04
C GLU A 627 -5.54 1.93 -11.35
N MET A 628 -6.62 1.51 -10.72
CA MET A 628 -7.09 0.14 -10.88
C MET A 628 -7.87 -0.05 -12.19
N PRO A 629 -7.78 -1.20 -12.84
CA PRO A 629 -8.59 -1.53 -14.01
C PRO A 629 -10.03 -1.91 -13.60
N VAL A 630 -10.65 -1.09 -12.76
CA VAL A 630 -12.01 -1.28 -12.23
C VAL A 630 -12.99 -0.41 -12.99
N ASN A 631 -14.04 -1.03 -13.52
CA ASN A 631 -15.12 -0.37 -14.24
C ASN A 631 -16.45 -1.08 -13.94
N TYR A 632 -17.01 -0.78 -12.76
CA TYR A 632 -18.34 -1.23 -12.34
C TYR A 632 -19.26 -0.02 -12.13
N PRO A 633 -20.59 -0.20 -12.10
CA PRO A 633 -21.48 0.89 -11.69
C PRO A 633 -21.06 1.48 -10.34
N GLY A 634 -20.78 2.78 -10.31
CA GLY A 634 -20.27 3.48 -9.14
C GLY A 634 -18.74 3.51 -8.96
N PHE A 635 -17.95 2.85 -9.86
CA PHE A 635 -16.49 2.76 -9.79
C PHE A 635 -15.84 2.99 -11.15
N LYS A 636 -14.70 3.68 -11.17
CA LYS A 636 -13.87 3.92 -12.35
C LYS A 636 -12.41 4.11 -11.96
N GLY A 637 -11.51 3.31 -12.54
CA GLY A 637 -10.07 3.53 -12.43
C GLY A 637 -9.48 3.44 -11.02
N GLY A 638 -10.21 2.82 -10.07
CA GLY A 638 -9.83 2.76 -8.67
C GLY A 638 -10.54 3.80 -7.79
N ASP A 639 -11.18 4.81 -8.39
CA ASP A 639 -12.03 5.78 -7.69
C ASP A 639 -13.50 5.40 -7.75
N ARG A 640 -14.30 6.10 -6.96
CA ARG A 640 -15.75 6.02 -6.99
C ARG A 640 -16.32 7.15 -7.87
N THR A 641 -17.41 6.85 -8.60
CA THR A 641 -18.18 7.87 -9.34
C THR A 641 -19.35 8.40 -8.54
N ASN A 642 -19.82 7.63 -7.54
CA ASN A 642 -20.76 8.03 -6.49
C ASN A 642 -20.32 7.41 -5.16
N ILE A 643 -20.94 7.80 -4.05
CA ILE A 643 -20.61 7.30 -2.72
C ILE A 643 -21.67 6.37 -2.12
N ASP A 644 -22.56 5.85 -2.93
CA ASP A 644 -23.61 4.93 -2.47
C ASP A 644 -23.03 3.56 -2.10
N LEU A 645 -23.66 2.88 -1.14
CA LEU A 645 -23.43 1.46 -0.95
C LEU A 645 -23.86 0.71 -2.23
N PRO A 646 -23.08 -0.27 -2.75
CA PRO A 646 -23.49 -1.04 -3.91
C PRO A 646 -24.94 -1.56 -3.80
N SER A 647 -25.73 -1.39 -4.85
CA SER A 647 -27.17 -1.64 -4.85
C SER A 647 -27.54 -3.05 -4.40
N VAL A 648 -26.77 -4.06 -4.78
CA VAL A 648 -26.97 -5.44 -4.37
C VAL A 648 -26.90 -5.62 -2.86
N GLN A 649 -26.00 -4.93 -2.17
CA GLN A 649 -25.87 -4.98 -0.73
C GLN A 649 -27.01 -4.19 -0.05
N ARG A 650 -27.34 -3.00 -0.56
CA ARG A 650 -28.47 -2.18 -0.10
C ARG A 650 -29.79 -2.93 -0.16
N ASN A 651 -30.04 -3.62 -1.29
CA ASN A 651 -31.24 -4.45 -1.50
C ASN A 651 -31.27 -5.64 -0.53
N CYS A 652 -30.12 -6.28 -0.27
CA CYS A 652 -30.03 -7.36 0.72
C CYS A 652 -30.37 -6.86 2.13
N LEU A 653 -29.80 -5.74 2.58
CA LEU A 653 -30.09 -5.13 3.88
C LEU A 653 -31.57 -4.78 4.03
N LYS A 654 -32.17 -4.20 2.98
CA LYS A 654 -33.60 -3.90 2.92
C LYS A 654 -34.45 -5.18 3.04
N ALA A 655 -34.16 -6.21 2.27
CA ALA A 655 -34.88 -7.49 2.33
C ALA A 655 -34.80 -8.15 3.71
N LEU A 656 -33.64 -8.10 4.37
CA LEU A 656 -33.47 -8.59 5.74
C LEU A 656 -34.35 -7.81 6.72
N LYS A 657 -34.40 -6.47 6.62
CA LYS A 657 -35.23 -5.61 7.48
C LYS A 657 -36.71 -5.86 7.25
N GLU A 658 -37.16 -5.94 5.99
CA GLU A 658 -38.56 -6.24 5.63
C GLU A 658 -39.00 -7.62 6.12
N ALA A 659 -38.08 -8.58 6.21
CA ALA A 659 -38.30 -9.89 6.82
C ALA A 659 -38.29 -9.86 8.37
N GLY A 660 -38.28 -8.66 8.99
CA GLY A 660 -38.36 -8.47 10.44
C GLY A 660 -37.06 -8.85 11.18
N LYS A 661 -35.93 -8.95 10.49
CA LYS A 661 -34.64 -9.27 11.13
C LYS A 661 -34.10 -8.06 11.89
N LYS A 662 -33.40 -8.32 12.99
CA LYS A 662 -32.53 -7.38 13.68
C LYS A 662 -31.21 -7.32 12.95
N VAL A 663 -30.93 -6.23 12.24
CA VAL A 663 -29.81 -6.11 11.31
C VAL A 663 -28.69 -5.27 11.95
N ILE A 664 -27.52 -5.87 12.07
CA ILE A 664 -26.27 -5.21 12.49
C ILE A 664 -25.36 -5.16 11.27
N PHE A 665 -25.08 -3.98 10.77
CA PHE A 665 -24.24 -3.77 9.61
C PHE A 665 -22.80 -3.45 10.04
N VAL A 666 -21.86 -4.31 9.67
CA VAL A 666 -20.42 -4.08 9.76
C VAL A 666 -19.95 -3.57 8.40
N ASN A 667 -19.70 -2.28 8.30
CA ASN A 667 -19.27 -1.61 7.09
C ASN A 667 -17.75 -1.61 6.98
N CYS A 668 -17.22 -2.28 5.98
CA CYS A 668 -15.78 -2.29 5.64
C CYS A 668 -15.58 -1.37 4.43
N SER A 669 -14.87 -0.27 4.58
CA SER A 669 -14.55 0.65 3.49
C SER A 669 -13.38 1.54 3.85
N GLY A 670 -12.56 1.92 2.86
CA GLY A 670 -11.49 2.90 3.02
C GLY A 670 -11.97 4.34 2.86
N SER A 671 -13.25 4.56 2.52
CA SER A 671 -13.85 5.86 2.24
C SER A 671 -15.23 5.99 2.88
N ALA A 672 -15.75 7.21 2.95
CA ALA A 672 -17.12 7.45 3.41
C ALA A 672 -18.16 6.91 2.41
N ILE A 673 -19.17 6.24 2.92
CA ILE A 673 -20.34 5.75 2.18
C ILE A 673 -21.57 6.55 2.60
N ALA A 674 -22.44 6.90 1.64
CA ALA A 674 -23.73 7.53 1.90
C ALA A 674 -24.70 6.49 2.46
N LEU A 675 -24.72 6.38 3.79
CA LEU A 675 -25.47 5.36 4.54
C LEU A 675 -26.89 5.81 4.98
N THR A 676 -27.45 6.87 4.40
CA THR A 676 -28.78 7.37 4.80
C THR A 676 -29.83 6.27 4.75
N PRO A 677 -29.98 5.45 3.68
CA PRO A 677 -30.94 4.34 3.67
C PRO A 677 -30.61 3.25 4.70
N GLU A 678 -29.34 3.01 4.94
CA GLU A 678 -28.87 1.99 5.89
C GLU A 678 -29.13 2.39 7.33
N THR A 679 -29.21 3.70 7.64
CA THR A 679 -29.64 4.14 8.96
C THR A 679 -31.06 3.71 9.26
N GLU A 680 -31.95 3.53 8.28
CA GLU A 680 -33.32 3.05 8.45
C GLU A 680 -33.38 1.51 8.50
N SER A 681 -32.63 0.84 7.59
CA SER A 681 -32.66 -0.60 7.43
C SER A 681 -31.88 -1.36 8.52
N CYS A 682 -30.94 -0.72 9.21
CA CYS A 682 -30.10 -1.36 10.21
C CYS A 682 -30.45 -0.89 11.64
N ASP A 683 -30.28 -1.80 12.61
CA ASP A 683 -30.45 -1.51 14.04
C ASP A 683 -29.10 -1.03 14.65
N ALA A 684 -27.97 -1.49 14.13
CA ALA A 684 -26.65 -0.96 14.44
C ALA A 684 -25.78 -0.88 13.17
N ILE A 685 -24.84 0.08 13.17
CA ILE A 685 -23.85 0.27 12.10
C ILE A 685 -22.49 0.46 12.76
N LEU A 686 -21.56 -0.43 12.43
CA LEU A 686 -20.16 -0.38 12.86
C LEU A 686 -19.28 -0.14 11.63
N GLN A 687 -18.57 0.98 11.58
CA GLN A 687 -17.53 1.24 10.61
C GLN A 687 -16.25 0.54 11.05
N ALA A 688 -15.84 -0.48 10.32
CA ALA A 688 -14.67 -1.31 10.63
C ALA A 688 -13.44 -0.93 9.81
N TRP A 689 -13.58 -0.09 8.77
CA TRP A 689 -12.51 0.29 7.82
C TRP A 689 -11.93 -0.94 7.09
N TYR A 690 -10.63 -0.96 6.81
CA TYR A 690 -9.83 -2.15 6.49
C TYR A 690 -8.91 -2.42 7.68
N PRO A 691 -9.30 -3.32 8.58
CA PRO A 691 -8.77 -3.37 9.94
C PRO A 691 -7.51 -4.25 10.10
N GLY A 692 -6.86 -4.66 9.01
CA GLY A 692 -5.64 -5.47 9.04
C GLY A 692 -5.85 -6.93 9.42
N GLU A 693 -4.75 -7.65 9.67
CA GLU A 693 -4.73 -9.11 9.88
C GLU A 693 -5.56 -9.58 11.08
N SER A 694 -5.67 -8.75 12.12
CA SER A 694 -6.42 -9.03 13.36
C SER A 694 -7.84 -8.46 13.36
N GLY A 695 -8.29 -7.92 12.22
CA GLY A 695 -9.55 -7.18 12.11
C GLY A 695 -10.78 -8.00 12.49
N GLY A 696 -10.84 -9.28 12.12
CA GLY A 696 -11.97 -10.13 12.48
C GLY A 696 -12.12 -10.32 13.99
N GLN A 697 -11.03 -10.44 14.72
CA GLN A 697 -11.06 -10.49 16.18
C GLN A 697 -11.53 -9.16 16.78
N ALA A 698 -10.99 -8.03 16.29
CA ALA A 698 -11.36 -6.69 16.77
C ALA A 698 -12.85 -6.39 16.58
N VAL A 699 -13.39 -6.71 15.40
CA VAL A 699 -14.84 -6.60 15.13
C VAL A 699 -15.64 -7.45 16.10
N ALA A 700 -15.27 -8.72 16.29
CA ALA A 700 -15.96 -9.61 17.20
C ALA A 700 -15.89 -9.13 18.66
N ASP A 701 -14.75 -8.62 19.11
CA ASP A 701 -14.57 -8.06 20.46
C ASP A 701 -15.55 -6.90 20.71
N VAL A 702 -15.73 -6.02 19.71
CA VAL A 702 -16.70 -4.93 19.81
C VAL A 702 -18.11 -5.46 19.76
N LEU A 703 -18.47 -6.32 18.79
CA LEU A 703 -19.84 -6.84 18.67
C LEU A 703 -20.35 -7.52 19.94
N PHE A 704 -19.46 -8.21 20.68
CA PHE A 704 -19.81 -8.95 21.90
C PHE A 704 -19.44 -8.23 23.20
N GLY A 705 -18.97 -6.98 23.13
CA GLY A 705 -18.70 -6.15 24.30
C GLY A 705 -17.42 -6.48 25.06
N ASP A 706 -16.52 -7.28 24.51
CA ASP A 706 -15.19 -7.51 25.08
C ASP A 706 -14.28 -6.28 24.91
N TYR A 707 -14.63 -5.41 23.98
CA TYR A 707 -14.00 -4.11 23.77
C TYR A 707 -15.06 -3.03 23.54
N ASN A 708 -14.92 -1.88 24.21
CA ASN A 708 -15.82 -0.75 24.05
C ASN A 708 -15.38 0.09 22.84
N PRO A 709 -16.22 0.31 21.81
CA PRO A 709 -15.85 1.08 20.63
C PRO A 709 -15.46 2.50 21.01
N GLY A 710 -14.27 2.91 20.64
CA GLY A 710 -13.69 4.23 20.93
C GLY A 710 -13.38 5.06 19.68
N GLY A 711 -13.38 4.45 18.52
CA GLY A 711 -13.04 5.09 17.24
C GLY A 711 -13.93 6.28 16.93
N LYS A 712 -13.34 7.29 16.27
CA LYS A 712 -14.01 8.51 15.80
C LYS A 712 -13.74 8.72 14.33
N LEU A 713 -14.71 9.24 13.58
CA LEU A 713 -14.55 9.46 12.15
C LEU A 713 -13.45 10.50 11.85
N PRO A 714 -12.39 10.15 11.09
CA PRO A 714 -11.40 11.11 10.62
C PRO A 714 -11.82 11.83 9.35
N ILE A 715 -13.01 11.52 8.81
CA ILE A 715 -13.62 12.11 7.62
C ILE A 715 -15.11 12.27 7.81
N THR A 716 -15.70 13.24 7.12
CA THR A 716 -17.13 13.48 7.07
C THR A 716 -17.85 12.44 6.23
N PHE A 717 -18.94 11.87 6.74
CA PHE A 717 -19.86 11.00 6.00
C PHE A 717 -21.04 11.83 5.48
N TYR A 718 -21.18 11.90 4.17
CA TYR A 718 -22.20 12.65 3.46
C TYR A 718 -23.54 11.87 3.43
N ARG A 719 -24.67 12.57 3.25
CA ARG A 719 -25.99 11.95 3.14
C ARG A 719 -26.23 11.28 1.80
N SER A 720 -25.75 11.91 0.73
CA SER A 720 -25.89 11.43 -0.65
C SER A 720 -24.77 11.97 -1.54
N SER A 721 -24.63 11.38 -2.71
CA SER A 721 -23.72 11.84 -3.76
C SER A 721 -24.05 13.26 -4.27
N ASP A 722 -25.31 13.73 -4.11
CA ASP A 722 -25.74 15.07 -4.56
C ASP A 722 -25.08 16.21 -3.78
N GLN A 723 -24.53 15.92 -2.60
CA GLN A 723 -23.79 16.90 -1.79
C GLN A 723 -22.35 17.11 -2.29
N LEU A 724 -21.88 16.25 -3.20
CA LEU A 724 -20.51 16.30 -3.71
C LEU A 724 -20.42 17.29 -4.89
N LYS A 725 -19.32 18.04 -4.92
CA LYS A 725 -18.98 18.91 -6.04
C LYS A 725 -18.24 18.12 -7.11
N ASP A 726 -17.89 18.82 -8.20
CA ASP A 726 -16.98 18.27 -9.20
C ASP A 726 -15.72 17.73 -8.51
N PHE A 727 -15.29 16.55 -8.91
CA PHE A 727 -14.16 15.87 -8.28
C PHE A 727 -12.84 16.59 -8.58
N GLU A 728 -12.72 17.24 -9.70
CA GLU A 728 -11.56 18.04 -10.11
C GLU A 728 -11.56 19.47 -9.55
N ASP A 729 -12.67 19.90 -8.89
CA ASP A 729 -12.69 21.17 -8.14
C ASP A 729 -11.98 21.00 -6.79
N TYR A 730 -10.76 21.52 -6.68
CA TYR A 730 -9.94 21.46 -5.47
C TYR A 730 -10.22 22.56 -4.46
N SER A 731 -11.19 23.45 -4.73
CA SER A 731 -11.67 24.40 -3.71
C SER A 731 -12.30 23.66 -2.52
N MET A 732 -12.05 24.13 -1.31
CA MET A 732 -12.53 23.48 -0.10
C MET A 732 -13.98 23.89 0.27
N LYS A 733 -14.55 24.88 -0.42
CA LYS A 733 -15.92 25.36 -0.14
C LYS A 733 -16.93 24.22 -0.23
N GLY A 734 -17.69 23.99 0.85
CA GLY A 734 -18.71 22.95 0.93
C GLY A 734 -18.17 21.53 1.09
N ARG A 735 -16.88 21.35 1.39
CA ARG A 735 -16.23 20.08 1.64
C ARG A 735 -15.76 19.96 3.07
N THR A 736 -15.65 18.77 3.59
CA THR A 736 -15.13 18.44 4.93
C THR A 736 -15.92 19.10 6.07
N TYR A 737 -15.61 18.76 7.31
CA TYR A 737 -16.27 19.35 8.49
C TYR A 737 -16.07 20.87 8.59
N ARG A 738 -15.02 21.41 7.95
CA ARG A 738 -14.70 22.85 8.04
C ARG A 738 -15.66 23.71 7.25
N TYR A 739 -16.26 23.20 6.17
CA TYR A 739 -17.05 23.99 5.23
C TYR A 739 -18.39 23.37 4.85
N MET A 740 -18.76 22.23 5.46
CA MET A 740 -20.01 21.52 5.26
C MET A 740 -20.76 21.39 6.59
N THR A 741 -22.06 21.64 6.59
CA THR A 741 -22.87 21.69 7.80
C THR A 741 -23.94 20.58 7.90
N ASP A 742 -24.28 19.90 6.80
CA ASP A 742 -25.31 18.87 6.74
C ASP A 742 -24.73 17.47 6.47
N ALA A 743 -23.85 17.01 7.37
CA ALA A 743 -23.30 15.67 7.33
C ALA A 743 -24.31 14.62 7.84
N LEU A 744 -24.24 13.40 7.31
CA LEU A 744 -24.91 12.25 7.92
C LEU A 744 -24.25 11.91 9.27
N PHE A 745 -22.92 11.77 9.25
CA PHE A 745 -22.08 11.64 10.43
C PHE A 745 -20.88 12.60 10.27
N PRO A 746 -20.73 13.58 11.16
CA PRO A 746 -19.65 14.57 11.04
C PRO A 746 -18.29 13.98 11.42
N PHE A 747 -17.21 14.65 11.00
CA PHE A 747 -15.86 14.41 11.53
C PHE A 747 -15.87 14.37 13.07
N GLY A 748 -15.14 13.45 13.66
CA GLY A 748 -15.07 13.22 15.10
C GLY A 748 -16.26 12.45 15.68
N PHE A 749 -17.26 12.09 14.87
CA PHE A 749 -18.40 11.30 15.33
C PHE A 749 -18.01 9.85 15.62
N GLY A 750 -18.61 9.29 16.66
CA GLY A 750 -18.50 7.89 17.05
C GLY A 750 -19.18 7.67 18.40
N LEU A 751 -20.04 6.66 18.47
CA LEU A 751 -20.72 6.24 19.68
C LEU A 751 -19.83 5.32 20.51
N SER A 752 -20.23 5.12 21.76
CA SER A 752 -19.59 4.20 22.71
C SER A 752 -20.67 3.46 23.50
N TYR A 753 -20.37 2.31 24.06
CA TYR A 753 -21.24 1.64 25.06
C TYR A 753 -21.26 2.40 26.37
N THR A 754 -20.24 3.22 26.62
CA THR A 754 -20.15 4.11 27.78
C THR A 754 -20.69 5.49 27.42
N ARG A 755 -21.38 6.11 28.36
CA ARG A 755 -21.84 7.51 28.23
C ARG A 755 -20.79 8.44 28.87
N PHE A 756 -20.46 9.51 28.17
CA PHE A 756 -19.58 10.56 28.65
C PHE A 756 -20.39 11.83 28.93
N GLN A 757 -20.13 12.44 30.08
CA GLN A 757 -20.63 13.77 30.41
C GLN A 757 -19.47 14.75 30.36
N ILE A 758 -19.48 15.65 29.38
CA ILE A 758 -18.46 16.67 29.23
C ILE A 758 -18.95 17.91 30.02
N GLY A 759 -18.14 18.31 31.02
CA GLY A 759 -18.40 19.51 31.78
C GLY A 759 -18.17 20.80 30.97
N LYS A 760 -18.59 21.91 31.54
CA LYS A 760 -18.36 23.23 30.94
C LYS A 760 -16.87 23.53 30.98
N ALA A 761 -16.29 23.90 29.82
CA ALA A 761 -14.88 24.34 29.76
C ALA A 761 -14.68 25.61 30.59
N THR A 762 -13.62 25.65 31.38
CA THR A 762 -13.17 26.83 32.13
C THR A 762 -11.83 27.29 31.59
N MET A 763 -11.63 28.58 31.59
CA MET A 763 -10.36 29.19 31.17
C MET A 763 -9.80 29.99 32.36
N ASP A 764 -8.48 29.96 32.52
CA ASP A 764 -7.77 30.72 33.59
C ASP A 764 -7.74 32.21 33.30
N LYS A 765 -7.91 32.63 32.04
CA LYS A 765 -7.93 34.01 31.57
C LYS A 765 -9.07 34.22 30.58
N SER A 766 -9.71 35.40 30.65
CA SER A 766 -10.74 35.80 29.67
C SER A 766 -10.15 36.60 28.50
N GLN A 767 -8.95 37.12 28.65
CA GLN A 767 -8.20 37.88 27.64
C GLN A 767 -6.72 37.54 27.75
N ILE A 768 -6.04 37.45 26.63
CA ILE A 768 -4.59 37.19 26.52
C ILE A 768 -3.98 38.11 25.47
N LYS A 769 -2.70 38.41 25.60
CA LYS A 769 -1.87 39.01 24.55
C LYS A 769 -1.45 37.95 23.55
N PRO A 770 -0.98 38.34 22.34
CA PRO A 770 -0.57 37.38 21.31
C PRO A 770 0.54 36.40 21.72
N ASP A 771 1.38 36.80 22.68
CA ASP A 771 2.53 36.04 23.22
C ASP A 771 2.21 35.28 24.52
N GLU A 772 0.98 35.37 25.03
CA GLU A 772 0.57 34.68 26.26
C GLU A 772 -0.11 33.34 25.98
N THR A 773 -0.01 32.46 26.93
CA THR A 773 -0.70 31.17 26.94
C THR A 773 -1.93 31.19 27.81
N ILE A 774 -3.03 30.62 27.34
CA ILE A 774 -4.25 30.37 28.11
C ILE A 774 -4.32 28.89 28.48
N LYS A 775 -4.70 28.59 29.72
CA LYS A 775 -4.96 27.24 30.17
C LYS A 775 -6.48 27.00 30.17
N ALA A 776 -6.91 25.98 29.41
CA ALA A 776 -8.27 25.52 29.45
C ALA A 776 -8.34 24.23 30.27
N GLY A 777 -9.27 24.16 31.23
CA GLY A 777 -9.57 22.99 32.05
C GLY A 777 -10.98 22.51 31.81
N LYS A 778 -11.21 21.20 31.98
CA LYS A 778 -12.53 20.54 31.90
C LYS A 778 -12.88 19.90 33.23
#